data_dbc427fe0b991bd831992153e83b90dd
#
_entry.id   dbc427fe0b991bd831992153e83b90dd
#
_cell.length_a   1.000
_cell.length_b   1.000
_cell.length_c   1.000
_cell.angle_alpha   90.00
_cell.angle_beta   90.00
_cell.angle_gamma   90.00
#
_symmetry.space_group_name_H-M   'P 1'
#
loop_
_entity.id
_entity.type
_entity.pdbx_description
1 polymer ?
#
loop_
_entity_poly.entity_id
_entity_poly.type
_entity_poly.pdbx_seq_one_letter_code
_entity_poly.pdbx_strand_id
1 'polypeptide(L)'
;MKNKIQAFLVIGALSVLNITAQETEEIVVTASFVSSETNGALHVVDGDDIDTAANLSLGEAIDDLLGVSSADYGSAIGQPIIRGMSGTRVKVLDNGLVNRDVSALGPDHPNDTDLNNIQQIEVIKGPASLLYANGGIGGVVNIVDNTISKVDFDKPSFKLGLESQSVNDGESQNFSFTDNIGGLNIVFSHKNAEFGNFDIPSDAIMHEEEEHHDEEEEHHDEEEEHHDDAGFLANSDYELESTSIGISKTGDWGYFGISAKSLENMYGIPFHGDGHGHDEHGEEEEHGEEEEHEGERIFATTDSDKLDLRGSLNIDGSIFSSVDYFIRDTDYELVEQHAEEEEHHDEDEEHDEHGHEEGPTTFTNEATEFGYTFNLADTSLFSQKLSFNFAEEESSVIGSESFMDPATSEETTVGYYISGDYGLFKLDAGFRIDNVDRKGSITTHEEHHDEEEHHDEEEEHHDEEEEHHDEEETEHVHYNRDFDNRSFAISLSRDLNESLSLEIGTSVVERAPSVTELFMNGPHLATQRFEVGNTNLDVETARNVEFTLRYANEGVYASFTAFQNDIDDYIYLQDESEEEHADHDEEHEEGHDDHEGLTLANFLQESAEFRGYELEIGRVYDLGSGLLDIRYARDELTASFDDGHDVPRITPARNLYSLSYSKGSMLFKLLLKDVDKQDEIGEGETSTDGYQMLNARLTKTFDLGNSNLSVSIFGNNLLDEVARNHSSYVKSEVPLPGKNYGVKFNLNF
;
A
#
# COMPACT_ATOMS: atom_id res chain seq x y z
N MET A 1 18.35 -19.60 -27.09
CA MET A 1 19.46 -19.16 -27.96
C MET A 1 20.22 -18.06 -27.28
N LYS A 2 21.48 -18.29 -26.92
CA LYS A 2 22.30 -17.35 -26.17
C LYS A 2 22.62 -16.13 -27.02
N ASN A 3 22.10 -14.94 -26.71
CA ASN A 3 22.59 -13.69 -27.26
C ASN A 3 23.41 -12.95 -26.20
N LYS A 4 24.66 -12.74 -26.57
CA LYS A 4 25.68 -12.10 -25.77
C LYS A 4 25.45 -10.60 -25.75
N ILE A 5 25.24 -10.04 -24.56
CA ILE A 5 25.33 -8.59 -24.32
C ILE A 5 26.79 -8.18 -24.36
N GLN A 6 27.16 -7.31 -25.30
CA GLN A 6 28.45 -6.66 -25.37
C GLN A 6 28.43 -5.40 -24.48
N ALA A 7 29.07 -5.49 -23.32
CA ALA A 7 29.37 -4.33 -22.49
C ALA A 7 30.30 -3.36 -23.23
N PHE A 8 29.84 -2.16 -23.49
CA PHE A 8 30.68 -1.04 -23.95
C PHE A 8 31.33 -0.37 -22.73
N LEU A 9 32.59 -0.65 -22.51
CA LEU A 9 33.43 0.04 -21.54
C LEU A 9 33.98 1.33 -22.20
N VAL A 10 33.42 2.50 -21.86
CA VAL A 10 34.02 3.79 -22.22
C VAL A 10 34.93 4.24 -21.09
N ILE A 11 36.23 4.06 -21.26
CA ILE A 11 37.25 4.65 -20.39
C ILE A 11 37.58 6.05 -20.97
N GLY A 12 37.08 7.09 -20.35
CA GLY A 12 37.41 8.48 -20.63
C GLY A 12 38.32 9.07 -19.55
N ALA A 13 39.41 9.70 -19.97
CA ALA A 13 40.49 10.20 -19.13
C ALA A 13 40.05 11.34 -18.20
N LEU A 14 40.37 11.19 -16.90
CA LEU A 14 40.19 12.20 -15.86
C LEU A 14 41.16 13.38 -16.03
N SER A 15 40.64 14.55 -16.28
CA SER A 15 41.29 15.84 -15.99
C SER A 15 40.68 16.45 -14.73
N VAL A 16 41.51 16.63 -13.71
CA VAL A 16 41.14 17.23 -12.42
C VAL A 16 40.86 18.71 -12.61
N LEU A 17 39.59 19.12 -12.52
CA LEU A 17 39.19 20.52 -12.39
C LEU A 17 38.66 20.75 -10.98
N ASN A 18 39.24 21.71 -10.27
CA ASN A 18 38.75 22.21 -8.99
C ASN A 18 37.45 22.99 -9.23
N ILE A 19 36.35 22.48 -8.72
CA ILE A 19 35.05 23.14 -8.75
C ILE A 19 34.66 23.48 -7.32
N THR A 20 34.36 24.76 -7.10
CA THR A 20 33.71 25.26 -5.89
C THR A 20 32.28 24.77 -5.86
N ALA A 21 31.91 24.08 -4.79
CA ALA A 21 30.52 23.68 -4.53
C ALA A 21 29.62 24.92 -4.54
N GLN A 22 28.67 24.96 -5.45
CA GLN A 22 27.54 25.87 -5.41
C GLN A 22 26.47 25.13 -4.58
N GLU A 23 26.08 25.70 -3.45
CA GLU A 23 24.93 25.26 -2.70
C GLU A 23 23.73 25.31 -3.65
N THR A 24 23.18 24.16 -3.98
CA THR A 24 21.85 24.06 -4.60
C THR A 24 20.85 24.51 -3.53
N GLU A 25 20.22 25.65 -3.73
CA GLU A 25 19.06 26.03 -2.94
C GLU A 25 17.99 24.95 -3.18
N GLU A 26 17.69 24.20 -2.13
CA GLU A 26 16.62 23.24 -2.06
C GLU A 26 15.30 24.01 -2.21
N ILE A 27 14.70 23.94 -3.39
CA ILE A 27 13.37 24.51 -3.61
C ILE A 27 12.38 23.45 -3.09
N VAL A 28 12.09 23.49 -1.82
CA VAL A 28 10.97 22.75 -1.24
C VAL A 28 9.67 23.37 -1.74
N VAL A 29 9.15 22.85 -2.84
CA VAL A 29 7.83 23.23 -3.34
C VAL A 29 6.80 22.50 -2.51
N THR A 30 6.44 23.06 -1.36
CA THR A 30 5.38 22.52 -0.51
C THR A 30 4.03 22.70 -1.21
N ALA A 31 3.50 21.63 -1.77
CA ALA A 31 2.07 21.52 -2.08
C ALA A 31 1.27 21.22 -0.79
N SER A 32 1.97 21.02 0.32
CA SER A 32 1.45 20.63 1.63
C SER A 32 0.51 21.71 2.21
N PHE A 33 -0.61 21.27 2.77
CA PHE A 33 -1.48 22.12 3.60
C PHE A 33 -0.77 22.58 4.89
N VAL A 34 0.29 21.88 5.28
CA VAL A 34 1.09 22.11 6.48
C VAL A 34 2.46 22.65 6.06
N SER A 35 2.91 23.76 6.63
CA SER A 35 4.24 24.25 6.33
C SER A 35 5.31 23.36 6.97
N SER A 36 6.35 23.01 6.22
CA SER A 36 7.47 22.19 6.67
C SER A 36 8.21 22.75 7.92
N GLU A 37 8.00 24.00 8.26
CA GLU A 37 8.63 24.65 9.41
C GLU A 37 7.94 24.38 10.76
N THR A 38 6.71 23.80 10.77
CA THR A 38 5.85 23.80 11.95
C THR A 38 5.46 22.45 12.49
N ASN A 39 5.65 21.32 11.76
CA ASN A 39 5.09 20.05 12.20
C ASN A 39 6.06 18.88 12.24
N GLY A 40 6.20 18.32 13.43
CA GLY A 40 6.95 17.11 13.64
C GLY A 40 6.22 15.81 13.35
N ALA A 41 4.97 15.91 12.94
CA ALA A 41 4.20 14.79 12.44
C ALA A 41 4.44 14.55 10.93
N LEU A 42 5.16 15.45 10.25
CA LEU A 42 5.46 15.35 8.83
C LEU A 42 6.86 14.76 8.61
N HIS A 43 6.92 13.62 7.91
CA HIS A 43 8.15 13.07 7.36
C HIS A 43 8.14 13.25 5.85
N VAL A 44 9.27 13.68 5.30
CA VAL A 44 9.42 13.91 3.85
C VAL A 44 10.54 13.02 3.33
N VAL A 45 10.24 12.22 2.31
CA VAL A 45 11.24 11.49 1.50
C VAL A 45 11.42 12.27 0.21
N ASP A 46 12.66 12.69 -0.06
CA ASP A 46 12.99 13.52 -1.20
C ASP A 46 12.96 12.73 -2.51
N GLY A 47 12.54 13.34 -3.61
CA GLY A 47 12.55 12.71 -4.93
C GLY A 47 13.93 12.21 -5.36
N ASP A 48 15.00 12.92 -5.02
CA ASP A 48 16.38 12.49 -5.30
C ASP A 48 16.77 11.19 -4.53
N ASP A 49 16.23 10.99 -3.31
CA ASP A 49 16.43 9.76 -2.56
C ASP A 49 15.67 8.59 -3.21
N ILE A 50 14.46 8.81 -3.68
CA ILE A 50 13.63 7.86 -4.42
C ILE A 50 14.28 7.52 -5.77
N ASP A 51 14.72 8.54 -6.53
CA ASP A 51 15.40 8.36 -7.81
C ASP A 51 16.70 7.53 -7.69
N THR A 52 17.31 7.46 -6.52
CA THR A 52 18.56 6.71 -6.28
C THR A 52 18.36 5.39 -5.52
N ALA A 53 17.18 5.13 -4.96
CA ALA A 53 16.77 3.88 -4.35
C ALA A 53 16.14 2.95 -5.40
N ALA A 54 16.11 1.65 -5.13
CA ALA A 54 15.49 0.64 -5.98
C ALA A 54 14.19 0.15 -5.32
N ASN A 55 13.24 1.06 -5.15
CA ASN A 55 11.95 0.74 -4.54
C ASN A 55 10.95 0.33 -5.63
N LEU A 56 10.26 -0.78 -5.45
CA LEU A 56 9.24 -1.29 -6.36
C LEU A 56 7.85 -0.78 -5.97
N SER A 57 7.58 -0.60 -4.68
CA SER A 57 6.29 -0.17 -4.16
C SER A 57 6.37 1.12 -3.33
N LEU A 58 5.20 1.70 -3.06
CA LEU A 58 5.08 2.88 -2.19
C LEU A 58 5.47 2.56 -0.75
N GLY A 59 5.02 1.43 -0.22
CA GLY A 59 5.34 0.99 1.14
C GLY A 59 6.84 0.83 1.33
N GLU A 60 7.52 0.16 0.39
CA GLU A 60 8.98 0.00 0.44
C GLU A 60 9.73 1.34 0.43
N ALA A 61 9.23 2.34 -0.32
CA ALA A 61 9.86 3.65 -0.39
C ALA A 61 9.85 4.43 0.94
N ILE A 62 8.95 4.09 1.86
CA ILE A 62 8.75 4.80 3.14
C ILE A 62 8.95 3.93 4.38
N ASP A 63 9.19 2.62 4.24
CA ASP A 63 9.32 1.65 5.31
C ASP A 63 10.47 1.94 6.31
N ASP A 64 11.49 2.68 5.91
CA ASP A 64 12.60 3.10 6.79
C ASP A 64 12.25 4.30 7.71
N LEU A 65 11.03 4.84 7.63
CA LEU A 65 10.54 5.90 8.50
C LEU A 65 10.00 5.32 9.82
N LEU A 66 10.22 6.03 10.94
CA LEU A 66 9.69 5.62 12.25
C LEU A 66 8.16 5.56 12.24
N GLY A 67 7.61 4.49 12.81
CA GLY A 67 6.17 4.26 12.88
C GLY A 67 5.50 4.05 11.53
N VAL A 68 6.28 3.72 10.50
CA VAL A 68 5.79 3.38 9.14
C VAL A 68 6.35 2.03 8.75
N SER A 69 5.56 1.18 8.17
CA SER A 69 5.95 -0.11 7.60
C SER A 69 5.15 -0.39 6.33
N SER A 70 5.48 -1.46 5.63
CA SER A 70 4.81 -1.92 4.42
C SER A 70 4.05 -3.21 4.70
N ALA A 71 2.85 -3.35 4.16
CA ALA A 71 2.21 -4.65 4.00
C ALA A 71 2.58 -5.18 2.62
N ASP A 72 3.25 -6.32 2.59
CA ASP A 72 3.80 -6.89 1.36
C ASP A 72 3.05 -8.16 0.97
N TYR A 73 2.85 -8.34 -0.35
CA TYR A 73 2.22 -9.51 -0.96
C TYR A 73 2.88 -9.81 -2.32
N GLY A 74 4.21 -9.97 -2.35
CA GLY A 74 4.98 -10.10 -3.59
C GLY A 74 5.62 -8.78 -4.06
N SER A 75 6.11 -8.74 -5.31
CA SER A 75 6.96 -7.63 -5.80
C SER A 75 6.24 -6.30 -6.00
N ALA A 76 5.00 -6.34 -6.50
CA ALA A 76 4.26 -5.14 -6.87
C ALA A 76 3.57 -4.46 -5.67
N ILE A 77 3.31 -5.22 -4.62
CA ILE A 77 2.42 -4.82 -3.55
C ILE A 77 3.24 -4.40 -2.33
N GLY A 78 2.94 -3.22 -1.84
CA GLY A 78 3.52 -2.65 -0.64
C GLY A 78 2.61 -1.53 -0.17
N GLN A 79 1.56 -1.89 0.57
CA GLN A 79 0.62 -0.90 1.10
C GLN A 79 1.19 -0.26 2.38
N PRO A 80 1.07 1.07 2.54
CA PRO A 80 1.57 1.75 3.73
C PRO A 80 0.83 1.35 5.00
N ILE A 81 1.58 1.04 6.05
CA ILE A 81 1.08 0.88 7.43
C ILE A 81 1.64 2.01 8.28
N ILE A 82 0.81 2.74 8.99
CA ILE A 82 1.22 3.83 9.88
C ILE A 82 0.72 3.54 11.29
N ARG A 83 1.66 3.35 12.23
CA ARG A 83 1.36 3.05 13.64
C ARG A 83 0.37 1.88 13.81
N GLY A 84 0.58 0.80 13.04
CA GLY A 84 -0.26 -0.40 13.04
C GLY A 84 -1.59 -0.27 12.30
N MET A 85 -1.88 0.89 11.73
CA MET A 85 -3.08 1.13 10.94
C MET A 85 -2.81 0.91 9.45
N SER A 86 -3.68 0.19 8.76
CA SER A 86 -3.58 -0.16 7.33
C SER A 86 -4.90 0.08 6.59
N GLY A 87 -4.93 -0.20 5.31
CA GLY A 87 -6.11 -0.16 4.45
C GLY A 87 -6.80 1.21 4.48
N THR A 88 -8.10 1.22 4.66
CA THR A 88 -8.92 2.44 4.63
C THR A 88 -8.59 3.49 5.68
N ARG A 89 -7.81 3.14 6.73
CA ARG A 89 -7.36 4.05 7.79
C ARG A 89 -6.10 4.84 7.44
N VAL A 90 -5.34 4.40 6.44
CA VAL A 90 -4.19 5.13 5.88
C VAL A 90 -4.57 5.60 4.48
N LYS A 91 -4.59 6.91 4.28
CA LYS A 91 -4.98 7.47 2.99
C LYS A 91 -3.75 7.75 2.12
N VAL A 92 -3.71 7.14 0.95
CA VAL A 92 -2.73 7.46 -0.09
C VAL A 92 -3.29 8.55 -0.98
N LEU A 93 -2.50 9.62 -1.15
CA LEU A 93 -2.89 10.78 -1.94
C LEU A 93 -1.89 11.01 -3.09
N ASP A 94 -2.41 11.46 -4.20
CA ASP A 94 -1.64 12.02 -5.32
C ASP A 94 -1.88 13.53 -5.41
N ASN A 95 -0.86 14.31 -5.04
CA ASN A 95 -0.93 15.78 -5.01
C ASN A 95 -2.09 16.31 -4.13
N GLY A 96 -2.38 15.66 -3.02
CA GLY A 96 -3.41 16.05 -2.06
C GLY A 96 -4.82 15.58 -2.39
N LEU A 97 -5.01 14.71 -3.38
CA LEU A 97 -6.28 14.04 -3.70
C LEU A 97 -6.17 12.55 -3.42
N VAL A 98 -7.22 11.97 -2.87
CA VAL A 98 -7.26 10.54 -2.52
C VAL A 98 -7.06 9.70 -3.79
N ASN A 99 -6.20 8.71 -3.71
CA ASN A 99 -6.08 7.69 -4.75
C ASN A 99 -7.33 6.82 -4.72
N ARG A 100 -8.00 6.73 -5.86
CA ARG A 100 -9.21 5.91 -6.05
C ARG A 100 -8.80 4.69 -6.88
N ASP A 101 -8.52 3.60 -6.20
CA ASP A 101 -8.07 2.33 -6.73
C ASP A 101 -8.75 1.18 -5.96
N VAL A 102 -8.38 -0.05 -6.23
CA VAL A 102 -8.94 -1.23 -5.55
C VAL A 102 -8.07 -1.73 -4.38
N SER A 103 -7.01 -1.01 -4.01
CA SER A 103 -6.11 -1.43 -2.92
C SER A 103 -6.80 -1.57 -1.55
N ALA A 104 -7.98 -0.98 -1.39
CA ALA A 104 -8.79 -1.13 -0.18
C ALA A 104 -9.68 -2.37 -0.19
N LEU A 105 -9.79 -3.09 -1.32
CA LEU A 105 -10.58 -4.31 -1.44
C LEU A 105 -9.84 -5.53 -0.91
N GLY A 106 -8.49 -5.58 -1.07
CA GLY A 106 -7.69 -6.72 -0.64
C GLY A 106 -6.23 -6.36 -0.34
N PRO A 107 -5.51 -7.22 0.42
CA PRO A 107 -4.10 -7.02 0.72
C PRO A 107 -3.18 -7.33 -0.49
N ASP A 108 -3.67 -8.03 -1.47
CA ASP A 108 -3.04 -8.46 -2.72
C ASP A 108 -3.17 -7.44 -3.86
N HIS A 109 -3.82 -6.30 -3.62
CA HIS A 109 -3.99 -5.23 -4.61
C HIS A 109 -3.04 -4.06 -4.37
N PRO A 110 -2.25 -3.63 -5.39
CA PRO A 110 -1.30 -2.53 -5.25
C PRO A 110 -2.02 -1.17 -5.16
N ASN A 111 -1.35 -0.21 -4.53
CA ASN A 111 -1.75 1.18 -4.69
C ASN A 111 -1.45 1.64 -6.12
N ASP A 112 -2.39 2.33 -6.76
CA ASP A 112 -2.23 2.93 -8.09
C ASP A 112 -1.28 4.13 -8.04
N THR A 113 0.02 3.85 -7.94
CA THR A 113 1.08 4.83 -7.76
C THR A 113 2.29 4.53 -8.64
N ASP A 114 2.77 5.56 -9.35
CA ASP A 114 4.08 5.52 -10.00
C ASP A 114 5.08 6.40 -9.26
N LEU A 115 6.20 5.81 -8.83
CA LEU A 115 7.28 6.52 -8.15
C LEU A 115 8.22 7.26 -9.12
N ASN A 116 7.88 7.36 -10.40
CA ASN A 116 8.66 8.07 -11.40
C ASN A 116 8.39 9.58 -11.35
N ASN A 117 9.43 10.39 -11.46
CA ASN A 117 9.36 11.84 -11.56
C ASN A 117 8.60 12.55 -10.42
N ILE A 118 8.58 11.92 -9.22
CA ILE A 118 8.04 12.55 -8.03
C ILE A 118 9.03 13.54 -7.42
N GLN A 119 8.50 14.58 -6.77
CA GLN A 119 9.31 15.57 -6.06
C GLN A 119 9.57 15.13 -4.63
N GLN A 120 8.56 14.57 -3.97
CA GLN A 120 8.65 14.10 -2.60
C GLN A 120 7.47 13.19 -2.25
N ILE A 121 7.66 12.33 -1.24
CA ILE A 121 6.58 11.65 -0.52
C ILE A 121 6.48 12.27 0.87
N GLU A 122 5.28 12.69 1.25
CA GLU A 122 4.97 13.27 2.56
C GLU A 122 4.19 12.24 3.37
N VAL A 123 4.71 11.85 4.53
CA VAL A 123 3.99 10.99 5.47
C VAL A 123 3.55 11.82 6.66
N ILE A 124 2.24 12.00 6.81
CA ILE A 124 1.61 12.83 7.82
C ILE A 124 0.94 11.93 8.84
N LYS A 125 1.40 11.99 10.09
CA LYS A 125 0.92 11.18 11.20
C LYS A 125 0.16 12.03 12.23
N GLY A 126 -0.69 11.35 13.01
CA GLY A 126 -1.38 11.97 14.13
C GLY A 126 -2.38 13.07 13.72
N PRO A 127 -2.59 14.09 14.57
CA PRO A 127 -3.64 15.09 14.38
C PRO A 127 -3.61 15.88 13.08
N ALA A 128 -2.44 16.01 12.46
CA ALA A 128 -2.27 16.74 11.21
C ALA A 128 -2.93 16.04 10.00
N SER A 129 -3.12 14.73 10.05
CA SER A 129 -3.72 13.94 8.96
C SER A 129 -5.14 14.40 8.60
N LEU A 130 -5.90 14.89 9.58
CA LEU A 130 -7.26 15.40 9.40
C LEU A 130 -7.39 16.46 8.30
N LEU A 131 -6.32 17.21 8.04
CA LEU A 131 -6.33 18.32 7.08
C LEU A 131 -6.36 17.85 5.63
N TYR A 132 -5.97 16.60 5.37
CA TYR A 132 -5.75 16.08 4.04
C TYR A 132 -6.87 15.18 3.55
N ALA A 133 -7.37 14.29 4.38
CA ALA A 133 -8.34 13.29 3.95
C ALA A 133 -9.38 12.96 5.03
N ASN A 134 -10.51 12.44 4.60
CA ASN A 134 -11.55 11.87 5.46
C ASN A 134 -11.08 10.52 6.02
N GLY A 135 -11.32 10.27 7.30
CA GLY A 135 -11.08 8.97 7.93
C GLY A 135 -9.61 8.53 8.01
N GLY A 136 -8.64 9.41 7.79
CA GLY A 136 -7.22 9.09 7.93
C GLY A 136 -6.77 8.95 9.39
N ILE A 137 -7.30 7.94 10.10
CA ILE A 137 -7.03 7.68 11.52
C ILE A 137 -5.56 7.35 11.77
N GLY A 138 -4.97 6.47 10.94
CA GLY A 138 -3.56 6.10 10.99
C GLY A 138 -2.65 7.20 10.50
N GLY A 139 -3.05 7.85 9.42
CA GLY A 139 -2.27 8.90 8.78
C GLY A 139 -2.55 9.04 7.29
N VAL A 140 -1.67 9.81 6.65
CA VAL A 140 -1.77 10.12 5.22
C VAL A 140 -0.39 9.99 4.58
N VAL A 141 -0.32 9.37 3.41
CA VAL A 141 0.86 9.35 2.54
C VAL A 141 0.53 10.15 1.29
N ASN A 142 1.19 11.30 1.09
CA ASN A 142 0.94 12.18 -0.04
C ASN A 142 2.11 12.18 -1.02
N ILE A 143 1.87 11.70 -2.22
CA ILE A 143 2.84 11.72 -3.31
C ILE A 143 2.72 13.08 -4.01
N VAL A 144 3.84 13.80 -4.12
CA VAL A 144 3.88 15.11 -4.74
C VAL A 144 4.71 15.03 -6.01
N ASP A 145 4.10 15.32 -7.14
CA ASP A 145 4.78 15.47 -8.43
C ASP A 145 4.65 16.91 -8.98
N ASN A 146 5.20 17.13 -10.16
CA ASN A 146 5.16 18.43 -10.84
C ASN A 146 4.51 18.33 -12.23
N THR A 147 3.64 17.35 -12.45
CA THR A 147 2.98 17.15 -13.75
C THR A 147 2.16 18.37 -14.15
N ILE A 148 1.50 19.03 -13.18
CA ILE A 148 0.93 20.38 -13.36
C ILE A 148 1.82 21.39 -12.63
N SER A 149 2.77 22.01 -13.36
CA SER A 149 3.66 22.99 -12.76
C SER A 149 2.93 24.27 -12.34
N LYS A 150 3.22 24.73 -11.11
CA LYS A 150 2.67 25.96 -10.51
C LYS A 150 3.53 27.19 -10.77
N VAL A 151 4.73 26.97 -11.33
CA VAL A 151 5.70 28.01 -11.67
C VAL A 151 6.23 27.77 -13.08
N ASP A 152 6.67 28.85 -13.77
CA ASP A 152 7.27 28.73 -15.10
C ASP A 152 8.64 28.06 -15.02
N PHE A 153 8.90 27.11 -15.91
CA PHE A 153 10.23 26.53 -16.06
C PHE A 153 11.17 27.55 -16.74
N ASP A 154 12.33 27.75 -16.15
CA ASP A 154 13.35 28.70 -16.67
C ASP A 154 14.10 28.15 -17.89
N LYS A 155 14.22 26.85 -18.01
CA LYS A 155 14.96 26.14 -19.06
C LYS A 155 14.39 24.73 -19.28
N PRO A 156 14.57 24.15 -20.48
CA PRO A 156 14.26 22.76 -20.70
C PRO A 156 15.12 21.86 -19.81
N SER A 157 14.53 20.79 -19.30
CA SER A 157 15.21 19.75 -18.55
C SER A 157 14.79 18.37 -19.07
N PHE A 158 15.75 17.48 -19.14
CA PHE A 158 15.55 16.08 -19.49
C PHE A 158 16.17 15.20 -18.42
N LYS A 159 15.46 14.17 -17.99
CA LYS A 159 15.98 13.13 -17.13
C LYS A 159 15.89 11.79 -17.87
N LEU A 160 16.91 10.95 -17.73
CA LEU A 160 16.94 9.58 -18.19
C LEU A 160 17.47 8.71 -17.06
N GLY A 161 16.68 7.74 -16.63
CA GLY A 161 17.04 6.74 -15.63
C GLY A 161 17.16 5.34 -16.25
N LEU A 162 18.12 4.57 -15.77
CA LEU A 162 18.31 3.16 -16.08
C LEU A 162 18.67 2.42 -14.80
N GLU A 163 18.04 1.28 -14.56
CA GLU A 163 18.25 0.45 -13.39
C GLU A 163 18.38 -1.01 -13.79
N SER A 164 19.19 -1.77 -13.05
CA SER A 164 19.24 -3.22 -13.12
C SER A 164 19.57 -3.78 -11.75
N GLN A 165 18.91 -4.88 -11.37
CA GLN A 165 19.06 -5.55 -10.07
C GLN A 165 19.07 -7.06 -10.23
N SER A 166 19.63 -7.76 -9.22
CA SER A 166 19.95 -9.19 -9.34
C SER A 166 18.88 -10.10 -8.77
N VAL A 167 18.10 -9.67 -7.78
CA VAL A 167 17.19 -10.56 -7.03
C VAL A 167 16.04 -11.10 -7.90
N ASN A 168 15.70 -10.39 -8.96
CA ASN A 168 14.63 -10.75 -9.90
C ASN A 168 15.03 -10.48 -11.36
N ASP A 169 16.34 -10.44 -11.65
CA ASP A 169 16.89 -10.09 -12.97
C ASP A 169 16.28 -8.81 -13.58
N GLY A 170 15.82 -7.88 -12.69
CA GLY A 170 15.01 -6.74 -13.05
C GLY A 170 15.73 -5.63 -13.78
N GLU A 171 15.04 -5.01 -14.72
CA GLU A 171 15.46 -3.84 -15.47
C GLU A 171 14.37 -2.76 -15.47
N SER A 172 14.76 -1.49 -15.31
CA SER A 172 13.86 -0.35 -15.41
C SER A 172 14.49 0.77 -16.20
N GLN A 173 13.68 1.46 -16.99
CA GLN A 173 14.06 2.66 -17.71
C GLN A 173 12.99 3.72 -17.59
N ASN A 174 13.42 4.97 -17.37
CA ASN A 174 12.52 6.09 -17.28
C ASN A 174 13.06 7.30 -18.02
N PHE A 175 12.15 8.14 -18.51
CA PHE A 175 12.44 9.38 -19.18
C PHE A 175 11.47 10.48 -18.72
N SER A 176 11.98 11.67 -18.46
CA SER A 176 11.12 12.84 -18.26
C SER A 176 11.65 14.08 -18.97
N PHE A 177 10.72 14.94 -19.36
CA PHE A 177 10.97 16.20 -20.05
C PHE A 177 10.12 17.32 -19.45
N THR A 178 10.74 18.46 -19.17
CA THR A 178 10.03 19.67 -18.74
C THR A 178 10.54 20.88 -19.48
N ASP A 179 9.65 21.78 -19.91
CA ASP A 179 10.01 23.04 -20.56
C ASP A 179 8.86 24.07 -20.48
N ASN A 180 9.18 25.33 -20.66
CA ASN A 180 8.20 26.39 -20.90
C ASN A 180 8.24 26.85 -22.36
N ILE A 181 7.25 26.44 -23.14
CA ILE A 181 7.15 26.75 -24.57
C ILE A 181 6.08 27.81 -24.80
N GLY A 182 6.52 29.06 -25.06
CA GLY A 182 5.61 30.17 -25.36
C GLY A 182 4.71 30.59 -24.20
N GLY A 183 5.15 30.41 -22.96
CA GLY A 183 4.41 30.73 -21.73
C GLY A 183 3.43 29.61 -21.30
N LEU A 184 3.63 28.40 -21.78
CA LEU A 184 2.98 27.19 -21.34
C LEU A 184 4.04 26.24 -20.80
N ASN A 185 3.92 25.81 -19.57
CA ASN A 185 4.70 24.71 -19.01
C ASN A 185 4.21 23.41 -19.59
N ILE A 186 5.13 22.56 -20.01
CA ILE A 186 4.87 21.21 -20.53
C ILE A 186 5.70 20.26 -19.70
N VAL A 187 5.07 19.20 -19.20
CA VAL A 187 5.70 18.08 -18.50
C VAL A 187 5.32 16.81 -19.23
N PHE A 188 6.28 15.94 -19.44
CA PHE A 188 6.08 14.58 -19.94
C PHE A 188 6.98 13.63 -19.15
N SER A 189 6.46 12.51 -18.70
CA SER A 189 7.26 11.43 -18.16
C SER A 189 6.74 10.06 -18.63
N HIS A 190 7.66 9.10 -18.71
CA HIS A 190 7.37 7.72 -19.08
C HIS A 190 8.33 6.80 -18.36
N LYS A 191 7.84 5.65 -17.90
CA LYS A 191 8.61 4.58 -17.29
C LYS A 191 8.18 3.24 -17.89
N ASN A 192 9.14 2.36 -18.06
CA ASN A 192 8.93 0.94 -18.34
C ASN A 192 9.86 0.14 -17.45
N ALA A 193 9.34 -0.89 -16.83
CA ALA A 193 10.10 -1.75 -15.92
C ALA A 193 9.61 -3.20 -16.07
N GLU A 194 10.54 -4.14 -15.96
CA GLU A 194 10.31 -5.58 -16.05
C GLU A 194 11.17 -6.28 -14.99
N PHE A 195 10.54 -7.06 -14.15
CA PHE A 195 11.13 -7.80 -13.03
C PHE A 195 10.61 -9.23 -13.05
N GLY A 196 11.50 -10.21 -13.06
CA GLY A 196 11.13 -11.63 -12.93
C GLY A 196 10.81 -12.01 -11.49
N ASN A 197 10.57 -13.29 -11.27
CA ASN A 197 10.40 -13.84 -9.92
C ASN A 197 11.62 -13.53 -9.06
N PHE A 198 11.42 -13.17 -7.80
CA PHE A 198 12.52 -12.81 -6.94
C PHE A 198 13.11 -14.02 -6.21
N ASP A 199 14.45 -14.04 -6.11
CA ASP A 199 15.17 -15.02 -5.31
C ASP A 199 14.81 -14.88 -3.82
N ILE A 200 14.66 -16.00 -3.13
CA ILE A 200 14.45 -16.10 -1.69
C ILE A 200 15.64 -16.81 -1.03
N PRO A 201 15.91 -16.56 0.27
CA PRO A 201 16.87 -17.37 1.00
C PRO A 201 16.44 -18.83 1.05
N SER A 202 17.39 -19.76 1.14
CA SER A 202 17.09 -21.19 1.35
C SER A 202 16.26 -21.40 2.62
N ASP A 203 15.37 -22.35 2.61
CA ASP A 203 14.45 -22.69 3.70
C ASP A 203 13.50 -21.54 4.06
N ALA A 204 13.19 -20.65 3.11
CA ALA A 204 12.32 -19.50 3.34
C ALA A 204 10.82 -19.85 3.27
N ILE A 205 10.40 -20.86 2.52
CA ILE A 205 9.03 -21.34 2.49
C ILE A 205 8.86 -22.37 3.61
N MET A 206 7.82 -22.24 4.43
CA MET A 206 7.50 -23.22 5.45
C MET A 206 6.56 -24.25 4.84
N HIS A 207 7.01 -25.50 4.76
CA HIS A 207 6.13 -26.63 4.48
C HIS A 207 5.48 -27.02 5.81
N GLU A 208 4.17 -27.16 5.85
CA GLU A 208 3.48 -27.73 7.01
C GLU A 208 3.91 -29.18 7.15
N GLU A 209 4.55 -29.52 8.28
CA GLU A 209 4.85 -30.91 8.63
C GLU A 209 3.49 -31.58 8.93
N GLU A 210 2.99 -32.43 8.02
CA GLU A 210 1.86 -33.32 8.31
C GLU A 210 2.20 -34.13 9.56
N GLU A 211 1.42 -33.95 10.65
CA GLU A 211 1.52 -34.80 11.84
C GLU A 211 1.15 -36.23 11.49
N HIS A 212 2.12 -37.00 11.02
CA HIS A 212 1.97 -38.44 10.89
C HIS A 212 1.70 -39.02 12.27
N HIS A 213 0.46 -39.41 12.53
CA HIS A 213 0.10 -40.25 13.69
C HIS A 213 0.93 -41.52 13.65
N ASP A 214 1.83 -41.65 14.64
CA ASP A 214 2.63 -42.83 14.91
C ASP A 214 1.76 -44.09 15.00
N GLU A 215 1.63 -44.86 13.92
CA GLU A 215 1.37 -46.28 13.98
C GLU A 215 2.68 -47.02 13.71
N GLU A 216 3.19 -47.71 14.71
CA GLU A 216 4.42 -48.50 14.71
C GLU A 216 4.42 -49.52 13.55
N GLU A 217 5.21 -49.27 12.47
CA GLU A 217 5.72 -50.35 11.62
C GLU A 217 7.13 -50.02 11.02
N GLU A 218 7.92 -51.05 10.98
CA GLU A 218 9.33 -51.30 10.80
C GLU A 218 10.02 -50.54 9.61
N HIS A 219 11.16 -49.89 9.94
CA HIS A 219 12.33 -49.52 9.13
C HIS A 219 12.35 -49.95 7.67
N HIS A 220 12.27 -48.97 6.78
CA HIS A 220 13.02 -48.88 5.56
C HIS A 220 13.82 -47.58 5.59
N ASP A 221 15.16 -47.68 5.49
CA ASP A 221 16.06 -46.55 5.22
C ASP A 221 15.77 -46.10 3.77
N GLU A 222 14.83 -45.21 3.56
CA GLU A 222 14.67 -44.46 2.34
C GLU A 222 15.32 -43.09 2.58
N GLU A 223 16.27 -42.74 1.73
CA GLU A 223 16.91 -41.43 1.71
C GLU A 223 15.80 -40.40 1.52
N GLU A 224 15.60 -39.54 2.51
CA GLU A 224 14.69 -38.37 2.41
C GLU A 224 15.17 -37.55 1.20
N GLU A 225 14.47 -37.63 0.08
CA GLU A 225 14.66 -36.70 -1.04
C GLU A 225 14.11 -35.34 -0.57
N HIS A 226 15.03 -34.49 -0.13
CA HIS A 226 14.73 -33.07 0.08
C HIS A 226 14.23 -32.53 -1.26
N HIS A 227 12.97 -32.11 -1.33
CA HIS A 227 12.52 -31.22 -2.38
C HIS A 227 13.41 -29.99 -2.32
N ASP A 228 14.29 -29.82 -3.31
CA ASP A 228 15.12 -28.61 -3.44
C ASP A 228 14.15 -27.44 -3.67
N ASP A 229 13.96 -26.58 -2.66
CA ASP A 229 13.27 -25.29 -2.83
C ASP A 229 13.81 -24.62 -4.09
N ALA A 230 12.94 -24.18 -4.97
CA ALA A 230 13.31 -23.59 -6.27
C ALA A 230 14.25 -22.38 -6.14
N GLY A 231 14.45 -21.85 -4.91
CA GLY A 231 15.35 -20.73 -4.61
C GLY A 231 14.78 -19.37 -5.04
N PHE A 232 13.56 -19.36 -5.55
CA PHE A 232 12.79 -18.14 -5.87
C PHE A 232 11.32 -18.33 -5.50
N LEU A 233 10.60 -17.22 -5.31
CA LEU A 233 9.16 -17.23 -5.09
C LEU A 233 8.46 -17.21 -6.45
N ALA A 234 7.69 -18.25 -6.75
CA ALA A 234 6.88 -18.32 -7.96
C ALA A 234 5.82 -17.19 -7.97
N ASN A 235 5.34 -16.80 -9.15
CA ASN A 235 4.34 -15.75 -9.32
C ASN A 235 4.68 -14.44 -8.57
N SER A 236 5.95 -14.06 -8.52
CA SER A 236 6.40 -12.80 -7.90
C SER A 236 6.99 -11.81 -8.90
N ASP A 237 6.82 -12.05 -10.17
CA ASP A 237 7.22 -11.17 -11.27
C ASP A 237 6.34 -9.92 -11.36
N TYR A 238 6.88 -8.88 -12.01
CA TYR A 238 6.22 -7.59 -12.09
C TYR A 238 6.65 -6.80 -13.33
N GLU A 239 5.67 -6.31 -14.08
CA GLU A 239 5.87 -5.39 -15.20
C GLU A 239 5.11 -4.10 -14.96
N LEU A 240 5.68 -2.96 -15.35
CA LEU A 240 5.06 -1.64 -15.20
C LEU A 240 5.37 -0.77 -16.42
N GLU A 241 4.31 -0.22 -17.01
CA GLU A 241 4.40 0.91 -17.94
C GLU A 241 3.59 2.09 -17.40
N SER A 242 4.20 3.26 -17.32
CA SER A 242 3.50 4.48 -16.92
C SER A 242 3.83 5.65 -17.82
N THR A 243 2.82 6.48 -18.09
CA THR A 243 2.96 7.69 -18.88
C THR A 243 2.21 8.84 -18.23
N SER A 244 2.84 9.99 -18.08
CA SER A 244 2.16 11.20 -17.65
C SER A 244 2.48 12.40 -18.54
N ILE A 245 1.47 13.21 -18.79
CA ILE A 245 1.58 14.46 -19.52
C ILE A 245 0.83 15.56 -18.78
N GLY A 246 1.47 16.73 -18.65
CA GLY A 246 0.86 17.90 -18.05
C GLY A 246 1.14 19.17 -18.84
N ILE A 247 0.15 20.05 -18.85
CA ILE A 247 0.26 21.39 -19.46
C ILE A 247 -0.30 22.38 -18.44
N SER A 248 0.48 23.42 -18.11
CA SER A 248 0.00 24.48 -17.23
C SER A 248 0.39 25.86 -17.73
N LYS A 249 -0.33 26.85 -17.22
CA LYS A 249 -0.06 28.26 -17.44
C LYS A 249 -0.08 29.00 -16.12
N THR A 250 0.93 29.77 -15.86
CA THR A 250 1.11 30.55 -14.64
C THR A 250 1.07 32.04 -14.90
N GLY A 251 0.94 32.85 -13.89
CA GLY A 251 0.97 34.30 -13.95
C GLY A 251 0.63 34.93 -12.59
N ASP A 252 0.62 36.27 -12.52
CA ASP A 252 0.26 36.99 -11.29
C ASP A 252 -1.18 36.69 -10.81
N TRP A 253 -2.02 36.17 -11.70
CA TRP A 253 -3.40 35.75 -11.41
C TRP A 253 -3.50 34.40 -10.75
N GLY A 254 -2.41 33.62 -10.70
CA GLY A 254 -2.33 32.26 -10.22
C GLY A 254 -1.87 31.27 -11.30
N TYR A 255 -2.42 30.06 -11.30
CA TYR A 255 -2.14 29.06 -12.34
C TYR A 255 -3.38 28.25 -12.70
N PHE A 256 -3.31 27.62 -13.86
CA PHE A 256 -4.27 26.61 -14.34
C PHE A 256 -3.51 25.54 -15.11
N GLY A 257 -3.87 24.28 -14.90
CA GLY A 257 -3.26 23.17 -15.62
C GLY A 257 -4.19 21.97 -15.76
N ILE A 258 -3.83 21.12 -16.71
CA ILE A 258 -4.47 19.85 -17.01
C ILE A 258 -3.37 18.81 -17.09
N SER A 259 -3.59 17.61 -16.54
CA SER A 259 -2.73 16.45 -16.74
C SER A 259 -3.54 15.20 -17.03
N ALA A 260 -2.93 14.30 -17.79
CA ALA A 260 -3.39 12.94 -17.99
C ALA A 260 -2.27 11.98 -17.54
N LYS A 261 -2.61 10.96 -16.80
CA LYS A 261 -1.73 9.89 -16.35
C LYS A 261 -2.36 8.56 -16.74
N SER A 262 -1.56 7.63 -17.25
CA SER A 262 -1.93 6.25 -17.52
C SER A 262 -0.91 5.35 -16.85
N LEU A 263 -1.36 4.29 -16.21
CA LEU A 263 -0.54 3.26 -15.58
C LEU A 263 -1.10 1.90 -15.98
N GLU A 264 -0.24 1.10 -16.58
CA GLU A 264 -0.49 -0.30 -16.91
C GLU A 264 0.52 -1.14 -16.13
N ASN A 265 0.08 -2.18 -15.45
CA ASN A 265 0.98 -3.15 -14.84
C ASN A 265 0.45 -4.57 -14.99
N MET A 266 1.36 -5.52 -14.87
CA MET A 266 1.08 -6.94 -14.69
C MET A 266 1.92 -7.42 -13.52
N TYR A 267 1.32 -8.16 -12.59
CA TYR A 267 2.05 -8.77 -11.48
C TYR A 267 1.53 -10.16 -11.17
N GLY A 268 2.44 -11.05 -10.79
CA GLY A 268 2.09 -12.37 -10.32
C GLY A 268 1.55 -12.33 -8.88
N ILE A 269 0.64 -13.23 -8.57
CA ILE A 269 0.06 -13.46 -7.25
C ILE A 269 0.74 -14.72 -6.68
N PRO A 270 1.69 -14.57 -5.74
CA PRO A 270 2.55 -15.68 -5.32
C PRO A 270 1.86 -16.72 -4.45
N PHE A 271 0.69 -16.39 -3.93
CA PHE A 271 -0.11 -17.28 -3.11
C PHE A 271 -1.59 -17.07 -3.42
N HIS A 272 -2.30 -18.16 -3.61
CA HIS A 272 -3.72 -18.18 -3.88
C HIS A 272 -4.25 -19.49 -3.28
N GLY A 273 -5.27 -19.43 -2.44
CA GLY A 273 -5.85 -20.62 -1.83
C GLY A 273 -6.55 -21.46 -2.88
N ASP A 274 -6.18 -22.73 -3.00
CA ASP A 274 -6.91 -23.67 -3.85
C ASP A 274 -8.26 -23.97 -3.19
N GLY A 275 -9.36 -23.48 -3.77
CA GLY A 275 -10.73 -23.81 -3.34
C GLY A 275 -11.11 -25.28 -3.52
N HIS A 276 -10.23 -26.11 -4.09
CA HIS A 276 -10.47 -27.51 -4.32
C HIS A 276 -9.65 -28.38 -3.35
N GLY A 277 -10.29 -28.84 -2.26
CA GLY A 277 -9.78 -29.93 -1.45
C GLY A 277 -9.56 -31.14 -2.36
N HIS A 278 -8.33 -31.59 -2.51
CA HIS A 278 -8.04 -32.88 -3.13
C HIS A 278 -8.75 -33.98 -2.35
N ASP A 279 -9.91 -34.42 -2.82
CA ASP A 279 -10.52 -35.66 -2.38
C ASP A 279 -9.51 -36.79 -2.66
N GLU A 280 -8.88 -37.30 -1.60
CA GLU A 280 -8.09 -38.52 -1.64
C GLU A 280 -8.96 -39.70 -2.06
N HIS A 281 -9.18 -39.89 -3.35
CA HIS A 281 -9.58 -41.18 -3.89
C HIS A 281 -8.33 -42.01 -4.17
N GLY A 282 -7.94 -42.79 -3.13
CA GLY A 282 -6.95 -43.82 -3.31
C GLY A 282 -7.35 -44.80 -4.39
N GLU A 283 -6.51 -44.95 -5.40
CA GLU A 283 -6.18 -46.23 -6.04
C GLU A 283 -4.78 -46.13 -6.66
N GLU A 284 -3.90 -47.03 -6.20
CA GLU A 284 -2.55 -47.24 -6.67
C GLU A 284 -2.55 -47.63 -8.14
N GLU A 285 -1.94 -46.80 -9.04
CA GLU A 285 -1.32 -47.33 -10.26
C GLU A 285 0.05 -46.62 -10.49
N GLU A 286 1.12 -47.46 -10.46
CA GLU A 286 2.47 -47.15 -10.89
C GLU A 286 2.47 -46.70 -12.36
N HIS A 287 3.00 -45.51 -12.67
CA HIS A 287 4.02 -45.29 -13.70
C HIS A 287 4.19 -43.82 -14.07
N GLY A 288 5.39 -43.34 -13.90
CA GLY A 288 6.18 -42.75 -14.97
C GLY A 288 6.22 -41.26 -15.09
N GLU A 289 7.43 -40.78 -14.85
CA GLU A 289 7.98 -39.48 -15.21
C GLU A 289 7.47 -38.30 -14.36
N GLU A 290 8.31 -37.92 -13.41
CA GLU A 290 8.17 -36.70 -12.59
C GLU A 290 8.17 -35.50 -13.54
N GLU A 291 6.99 -34.98 -13.86
CA GLU A 291 6.83 -33.63 -14.36
C GLU A 291 6.87 -32.73 -13.11
N GLU A 292 7.85 -31.83 -13.02
CA GLU A 292 7.92 -30.78 -12.03
C GLU A 292 6.63 -29.98 -12.16
N HIS A 293 5.67 -30.12 -11.21
CA HIS A 293 4.51 -29.26 -11.12
C HIS A 293 5.01 -27.85 -10.75
N GLU A 294 5.36 -27.04 -11.77
CA GLU A 294 5.41 -25.61 -11.60
C GLU A 294 3.98 -25.19 -11.20
N GLY A 295 3.80 -24.61 -10.01
CA GLY A 295 2.49 -24.19 -9.52
C GLY A 295 1.77 -23.34 -10.56
N GLU A 296 0.45 -23.39 -10.56
CA GLU A 296 -0.42 -22.68 -11.49
C GLU A 296 -0.05 -21.20 -11.60
N ARG A 297 -0.01 -20.67 -12.83
CA ARG A 297 0.34 -19.27 -13.07
C ARG A 297 -0.85 -18.37 -12.80
N ILE A 298 -0.82 -17.62 -11.68
CA ILE A 298 -1.84 -16.66 -11.29
C ILE A 298 -1.26 -15.26 -11.38
N PHE A 299 -1.97 -14.34 -12.00
CA PHE A 299 -1.50 -12.96 -12.19
C PHE A 299 -2.65 -11.98 -12.38
N ALA A 300 -2.38 -10.73 -12.02
CA ALA A 300 -3.31 -9.64 -12.28
C ALA A 300 -2.72 -8.62 -13.27
N THR A 301 -3.59 -8.02 -14.07
CA THR A 301 -3.26 -6.90 -14.96
C THR A 301 -4.07 -5.67 -14.56
N THR A 302 -3.43 -4.51 -14.51
CA THR A 302 -4.10 -3.24 -14.18
C THR A 302 -4.03 -2.29 -15.36
N ASP A 303 -5.13 -1.57 -15.61
CA ASP A 303 -5.20 -0.40 -16.48
C ASP A 303 -5.83 0.75 -15.66
N SER A 304 -5.12 1.87 -15.54
CA SER A 304 -5.57 3.03 -14.78
C SER A 304 -5.34 4.32 -15.53
N ASP A 305 -6.41 5.06 -15.75
CA ASP A 305 -6.38 6.39 -16.37
C ASP A 305 -6.87 7.46 -15.40
N LYS A 306 -6.08 8.54 -15.24
CA LYS A 306 -6.42 9.71 -14.42
C LYS A 306 -6.37 10.99 -15.22
N LEU A 307 -7.42 11.78 -15.16
CA LEU A 307 -7.50 13.11 -15.76
C LEU A 307 -7.66 14.18 -14.66
N ASP A 308 -6.68 15.05 -14.52
CA ASP A 308 -6.70 16.15 -13.55
C ASP A 308 -6.85 17.50 -14.23
N LEU A 309 -7.71 18.35 -13.66
CA LEU A 309 -7.76 19.79 -13.92
C LEU A 309 -7.57 20.50 -12.59
N ARG A 310 -6.52 21.33 -12.46
CA ARG A 310 -6.21 22.04 -11.21
C ARG A 310 -5.83 23.48 -11.48
N GLY A 311 -6.08 24.32 -10.51
CA GLY A 311 -5.65 25.70 -10.57
C GLY A 311 -5.76 26.43 -9.25
N SER A 312 -5.19 27.62 -9.23
CA SER A 312 -5.30 28.59 -8.16
C SER A 312 -5.54 29.97 -8.74
N LEU A 313 -6.49 30.70 -8.19
CA LEU A 313 -6.77 32.08 -8.57
C LEU A 313 -6.44 33.01 -7.40
N ASN A 314 -5.46 33.89 -7.62
CA ASN A 314 -5.14 34.96 -6.69
C ASN A 314 -6.24 36.02 -6.71
N ILE A 315 -6.71 36.43 -5.54
CA ILE A 315 -7.79 37.38 -5.37
C ILE A 315 -7.26 38.58 -4.59
N ASP A 316 -7.32 39.75 -5.20
CA ASP A 316 -7.05 41.02 -4.52
C ASP A 316 -8.24 41.41 -3.63
N GLY A 317 -8.50 40.62 -2.56
CA GLY A 317 -9.64 40.79 -1.71
C GLY A 317 -9.27 40.98 -0.24
N SER A 318 -10.16 41.58 0.52
CA SER A 318 -9.96 41.79 1.97
C SER A 318 -10.31 40.55 2.82
N ILE A 319 -10.98 39.55 2.24
CA ILE A 319 -11.44 38.33 2.93
C ILE A 319 -10.69 37.11 2.44
N PHE A 320 -10.54 36.94 1.11
CA PHE A 320 -9.87 35.82 0.47
C PHE A 320 -8.61 36.30 -0.25
N SER A 321 -7.53 35.57 -0.11
CA SER A 321 -6.28 35.80 -0.84
C SER A 321 -6.17 34.96 -2.11
N SER A 322 -6.69 33.74 -2.09
CA SER A 322 -6.77 32.87 -3.26
C SER A 322 -7.87 31.84 -3.13
N VAL A 323 -8.22 31.23 -4.25
CA VAL A 323 -9.08 30.05 -4.35
C VAL A 323 -8.35 29.00 -5.16
N ASP A 324 -8.06 27.85 -4.55
CA ASP A 324 -7.56 26.65 -5.22
C ASP A 324 -8.75 25.79 -5.62
N TYR A 325 -8.67 25.16 -6.78
CA TYR A 325 -9.74 24.29 -7.28
C TYR A 325 -9.16 23.10 -8.05
N PHE A 326 -9.91 22.01 -8.04
CA PHE A 326 -9.56 20.82 -8.80
C PHE A 326 -10.82 20.07 -9.26
N ILE A 327 -10.63 19.27 -10.31
CA ILE A 327 -11.52 18.22 -10.77
C ILE A 327 -10.61 17.05 -11.13
N ARG A 328 -10.93 15.85 -10.68
CA ARG A 328 -10.29 14.60 -11.04
C ARG A 328 -11.33 13.61 -11.54
N ASP A 329 -11.01 12.90 -12.58
CA ASP A 329 -11.72 11.75 -13.07
C ASP A 329 -10.74 10.58 -13.09
N THR A 330 -11.13 9.42 -12.55
CA THR A 330 -10.30 8.22 -12.45
C THR A 330 -11.11 7.06 -12.98
N ASP A 331 -10.49 6.27 -13.85
CA ASP A 331 -10.99 5.01 -14.38
C ASP A 331 -9.92 3.96 -14.10
N TYR A 332 -10.26 2.94 -13.27
CA TYR A 332 -9.33 1.92 -12.83
C TYR A 332 -9.97 0.54 -13.04
N GLU A 333 -9.25 -0.34 -13.72
CA GLU A 333 -9.60 -1.75 -13.92
C GLU A 333 -8.42 -2.63 -13.54
N LEU A 334 -8.70 -3.70 -12.80
CA LEU A 334 -7.77 -4.78 -12.50
C LEU A 334 -8.44 -6.09 -12.88
N VAL A 335 -7.73 -6.94 -13.62
CA VAL A 335 -8.22 -8.27 -14.04
C VAL A 335 -7.28 -9.33 -13.49
N GLU A 336 -7.79 -10.15 -12.60
CA GLU A 336 -7.13 -11.33 -12.08
C GLU A 336 -7.48 -12.54 -12.93
N GLN A 337 -6.51 -13.41 -13.20
CA GLN A 337 -6.70 -14.55 -14.08
C GLN A 337 -5.65 -15.63 -13.86
N HIS A 338 -6.07 -16.86 -14.11
CA HIS A 338 -5.23 -18.04 -14.16
C HIS A 338 -4.71 -18.22 -15.60
N ALA A 339 -3.47 -18.65 -15.77
CA ALA A 339 -2.97 -18.98 -17.09
C ALA A 339 -3.56 -20.31 -17.54
N GLU A 340 -4.19 -20.32 -18.71
CA GLU A 340 -4.63 -21.56 -19.35
C GLU A 340 -3.40 -22.46 -19.62
N GLU A 341 -3.40 -23.70 -19.13
CA GLU A 341 -2.44 -24.71 -19.58
C GLU A 341 -2.68 -24.98 -21.07
N GLU A 342 -1.65 -24.85 -21.92
CA GLU A 342 -1.71 -25.28 -23.29
C GLU A 342 -1.90 -26.82 -23.34
N GLU A 343 -3.17 -27.27 -23.28
CA GLU A 343 -3.48 -28.69 -23.47
C GLU A 343 -2.92 -29.20 -24.80
N HIS A 344 -1.93 -30.08 -24.74
CA HIS A 344 -1.58 -30.94 -25.87
C HIS A 344 -2.73 -31.93 -26.09
N HIS A 345 -3.73 -31.53 -26.91
CA HIS A 345 -4.74 -32.43 -27.40
C HIS A 345 -4.11 -33.55 -28.23
N ASP A 346 -3.87 -34.70 -27.62
CA ASP A 346 -3.83 -35.96 -28.35
C ASP A 346 -5.29 -36.35 -28.69
N GLU A 347 -5.63 -36.22 -29.96
CA GLU A 347 -6.95 -36.63 -30.54
C GLU A 347 -7.18 -38.11 -30.22
N ASP A 348 -7.94 -38.46 -29.22
CA ASP A 348 -8.71 -39.68 -29.08
C ASP A 348 -9.07 -40.07 -27.62
N GLU A 349 -9.87 -39.30 -26.89
CA GLU A 349 -10.71 -39.90 -25.82
C GLU A 349 -11.85 -38.93 -25.45
N GLU A 350 -13.10 -39.40 -25.61
CA GLU A 350 -14.32 -38.74 -25.12
C GLU A 350 -14.38 -38.97 -23.60
N HIS A 351 -13.86 -38.01 -22.80
CA HIS A 351 -14.17 -37.92 -21.39
C HIS A 351 -15.08 -36.73 -21.15
N ASP A 352 -16.15 -36.95 -20.41
CA ASP A 352 -17.08 -35.91 -19.98
C ASP A 352 -16.31 -34.92 -19.06
N GLU A 353 -15.90 -33.76 -19.64
CA GLU A 353 -15.25 -32.67 -18.93
C GLU A 353 -16.28 -31.96 -18.04
N HIS A 354 -16.21 -32.18 -16.74
CA HIS A 354 -16.73 -31.28 -15.71
C HIS A 354 -15.54 -30.62 -14.99
N GLY A 355 -14.63 -29.98 -15.73
CA GLY A 355 -13.70 -29.02 -15.19
C GLY A 355 -14.39 -27.66 -15.24
N HIS A 356 -14.63 -27.03 -14.12
CA HIS A 356 -15.04 -25.64 -14.08
C HIS A 356 -13.80 -24.81 -14.42
N GLU A 357 -13.69 -24.33 -15.67
CA GLU A 357 -12.73 -23.28 -16.01
C GLU A 357 -13.09 -22.05 -15.18
N GLU A 358 -12.27 -21.69 -14.21
CA GLU A 358 -12.40 -20.45 -13.45
C GLU A 358 -12.13 -19.29 -14.41
N GLY A 359 -13.17 -18.52 -14.71
CA GLY A 359 -13.06 -17.35 -15.55
C GLY A 359 -12.35 -16.19 -14.84
N PRO A 360 -11.85 -15.17 -15.56
CA PRO A 360 -11.19 -14.03 -14.92
C PRO A 360 -12.12 -13.25 -13.99
N THR A 361 -11.56 -12.71 -12.90
CA THR A 361 -12.27 -11.79 -12.01
C THR A 361 -11.80 -10.35 -12.27
N THR A 362 -12.75 -9.46 -12.52
CA THR A 362 -12.52 -8.05 -12.86
C THR A 362 -12.94 -7.15 -11.72
N PHE A 363 -12.02 -6.35 -11.23
CA PHE A 363 -12.21 -5.33 -10.21
C PHE A 363 -12.19 -3.95 -10.87
N THR A 364 -13.22 -3.14 -10.64
CA THR A 364 -13.27 -1.77 -11.17
C THR A 364 -13.45 -0.74 -10.09
N ASN A 365 -12.92 0.45 -10.33
CA ASN A 365 -13.16 1.65 -9.52
C ASN A 365 -13.24 2.87 -10.43
N GLU A 366 -14.46 3.36 -10.67
CA GLU A 366 -14.70 4.60 -11.40
C GLU A 366 -15.02 5.73 -10.42
N ALA A 367 -14.27 6.85 -10.50
CA ALA A 367 -14.47 7.93 -9.53
C ALA A 367 -14.35 9.32 -10.16
N THR A 368 -15.26 10.21 -9.77
CA THR A 368 -15.18 11.65 -10.08
C THR A 368 -15.11 12.45 -8.79
N GLU A 369 -14.11 13.31 -8.67
CA GLU A 369 -13.88 14.16 -7.50
C GLU A 369 -13.67 15.62 -7.89
N PHE A 370 -14.28 16.56 -7.15
CA PHE A 370 -14.01 17.98 -7.32
C PHE A 370 -14.00 18.73 -6.00
N GLY A 371 -13.26 19.83 -5.94
CA GLY A 371 -13.21 20.61 -4.72
C GLY A 371 -12.67 22.04 -4.90
N TYR A 372 -12.85 22.80 -3.83
CA TYR A 372 -12.40 24.19 -3.72
C TYR A 372 -11.79 24.44 -2.34
N THR A 373 -10.66 25.13 -2.30
CA THR A 373 -10.06 25.62 -1.05
C THR A 373 -9.94 27.15 -1.12
N PHE A 374 -10.65 27.83 -0.23
CA PHE A 374 -10.59 29.27 -0.06
C PHE A 374 -9.49 29.59 0.96
N ASN A 375 -8.39 30.17 0.53
CA ASN A 375 -7.38 30.73 1.41
C ASN A 375 -7.84 32.11 1.84
N LEU A 376 -8.09 32.29 3.15
CA LEU A 376 -8.48 33.58 3.68
C LEU A 376 -7.28 34.52 3.72
N ALA A 377 -7.52 35.81 3.65
CA ALA A 377 -6.43 36.79 3.73
C ALA A 377 -5.72 36.68 5.07
N ASP A 378 -4.41 36.44 5.02
CA ASP A 378 -3.57 36.28 6.19
C ASP A 378 -3.62 37.49 7.10
N THR A 379 -3.69 37.21 8.39
CA THR A 379 -3.45 38.23 9.42
C THR A 379 -1.99 38.16 9.86
N SER A 380 -1.55 39.13 10.63
CA SER A 380 -0.19 39.09 11.20
C SER A 380 0.02 37.96 12.22
N LEU A 381 -1.03 37.24 12.60
CA LEU A 381 -1.03 36.23 13.66
C LEU A 381 -1.40 34.83 13.19
N PHE A 382 -2.21 34.71 12.14
CA PHE A 382 -2.73 33.42 11.68
C PHE A 382 -3.12 33.42 10.21
N SER A 383 -3.04 32.25 9.58
CA SER A 383 -3.60 31.87 8.28
C SER A 383 -4.82 30.97 8.48
N GLN A 384 -5.73 31.00 7.52
CA GLN A 384 -6.97 30.20 7.58
C GLN A 384 -7.32 29.65 6.20
N LYS A 385 -7.86 28.46 6.16
CA LYS A 385 -8.39 27.83 4.94
C LYS A 385 -9.79 27.26 5.21
N LEU A 386 -10.64 27.36 4.19
CA LEU A 386 -11.96 26.73 4.15
C LEU A 386 -12.01 25.86 2.90
N SER A 387 -12.21 24.55 3.06
CA SER A 387 -12.29 23.58 1.97
C SER A 387 -13.69 23.03 1.80
N PHE A 388 -14.03 22.72 0.57
CA PHE A 388 -15.18 21.94 0.17
C PHE A 388 -14.70 20.90 -0.82
N ASN A 389 -15.10 19.63 -0.62
CA ASN A 389 -14.82 18.53 -1.52
C ASN A 389 -16.05 17.66 -1.71
N PHE A 390 -16.23 17.14 -2.92
CA PHE A 390 -17.20 16.13 -3.29
C PHE A 390 -16.52 15.03 -4.08
N ALA A 391 -16.84 13.78 -3.75
CA ALA A 391 -16.39 12.60 -4.48
C ALA A 391 -17.54 11.63 -4.65
N GLU A 392 -17.64 11.03 -5.82
CA GLU A 392 -18.52 9.92 -6.16
C GLU A 392 -17.65 8.80 -6.71
N GLU A 393 -17.89 7.58 -6.25
CA GLU A 393 -17.07 6.41 -6.54
C GLU A 393 -17.99 5.20 -6.72
N GLU A 394 -17.76 4.41 -7.77
CA GLU A 394 -18.42 3.14 -8.02
C GLU A 394 -17.37 2.04 -8.08
N SER A 395 -17.52 1.02 -7.23
CA SER A 395 -16.62 -0.13 -7.17
C SER A 395 -17.39 -1.41 -7.48
N SER A 396 -16.79 -2.31 -8.27
CA SER A 396 -17.39 -3.63 -8.55
C SER A 396 -16.34 -4.73 -8.62
N VAL A 397 -16.77 -5.96 -8.28
CA VAL A 397 -16.01 -7.19 -8.46
C VAL A 397 -16.89 -8.15 -9.24
N ILE A 398 -16.48 -8.53 -10.44
CA ILE A 398 -17.29 -9.34 -11.37
C ILE A 398 -16.42 -10.47 -11.92
N GLY A 399 -16.82 -11.71 -11.72
CA GLY A 399 -16.09 -12.88 -12.20
C GLY A 399 -16.41 -14.11 -11.38
N SER A 400 -15.61 -15.17 -11.53
CA SER A 400 -15.76 -16.43 -10.81
C SER A 400 -15.53 -16.27 -9.30
N GLU A 401 -14.64 -15.37 -8.89
CA GLU A 401 -14.29 -15.06 -7.51
C GLU A 401 -14.90 -13.75 -7.02
N SER A 402 -16.11 -13.43 -7.48
CA SER A 402 -16.78 -12.20 -7.08
C SER A 402 -17.23 -12.29 -5.63
N PHE A 403 -16.66 -11.45 -4.77
CA PHE A 403 -16.99 -11.38 -3.35
C PHE A 403 -17.79 -10.14 -2.94
N MET A 404 -18.16 -9.29 -3.88
CA MET A 404 -18.94 -8.07 -3.57
C MET A 404 -19.76 -7.63 -4.80
N ASP A 405 -21.05 -7.44 -4.61
CA ASP A 405 -21.90 -6.80 -5.61
C ASP A 405 -21.46 -5.34 -5.87
N PRO A 406 -21.76 -4.76 -7.07
CA PRO A 406 -21.44 -3.35 -7.33
C PRO A 406 -21.97 -2.41 -6.25
N ALA A 407 -21.09 -1.54 -5.76
CA ALA A 407 -21.37 -0.62 -4.66
C ALA A 407 -20.96 0.81 -5.01
N THR A 408 -21.72 1.78 -4.51
CA THR A 408 -21.44 3.21 -4.72
C THR A 408 -21.16 3.93 -3.42
N SER A 409 -20.30 4.94 -3.50
CA SER A 409 -19.89 5.78 -2.39
C SER A 409 -19.94 7.24 -2.79
N GLU A 410 -20.75 8.05 -2.09
CA GLU A 410 -20.78 9.51 -2.27
C GLU A 410 -20.24 10.18 -1.00
N GLU A 411 -19.32 11.12 -1.14
CA GLU A 411 -18.71 11.85 -0.03
C GLU A 411 -18.78 13.35 -0.24
N THR A 412 -19.34 14.07 0.72
CA THR A 412 -19.35 15.54 0.75
C THR A 412 -18.63 16.02 2.00
N THR A 413 -17.58 16.81 1.82
CA THR A 413 -16.71 17.29 2.90
C THR A 413 -16.70 18.80 2.99
N VAL A 414 -16.75 19.33 4.22
CA VAL A 414 -16.46 20.73 4.55
C VAL A 414 -15.39 20.78 5.63
N GLY A 415 -14.24 21.40 5.32
CA GLY A 415 -13.11 21.54 6.23
C GLY A 415 -12.79 22.99 6.56
N TYR A 416 -12.40 23.26 7.80
CA TYR A 416 -11.85 24.54 8.23
C TYR A 416 -10.54 24.34 8.98
N TYR A 417 -9.54 25.11 8.62
CA TYR A 417 -8.19 25.02 9.19
C TYR A 417 -7.67 26.40 9.57
N ILE A 418 -6.97 26.47 10.71
CA ILE A 418 -6.28 27.64 11.21
C ILE A 418 -4.87 27.28 11.70
N SER A 419 -3.87 28.04 11.25
CA SER A 419 -2.49 27.95 11.72
C SER A 419 -1.99 29.32 12.14
N GLY A 420 -1.26 29.42 13.26
CA GLY A 420 -0.78 30.72 13.72
C GLY A 420 0.36 30.65 14.72
N ASP A 421 1.21 31.71 14.68
CA ASP A 421 2.28 31.93 15.67
C ASP A 421 1.88 33.05 16.62
N TYR A 422 1.70 32.68 17.88
CA TYR A 422 1.33 33.60 18.97
C TYR A 422 2.53 34.03 19.84
N GLY A 423 3.74 33.75 19.38
CA GLY A 423 5.01 34.12 20.01
C GLY A 423 5.40 33.27 21.23
N LEU A 424 4.44 32.76 21.97
CA LEU A 424 4.64 31.82 23.09
C LEU A 424 4.48 30.37 22.65
N PHE A 425 3.66 30.16 21.64
CA PHE A 425 3.35 28.86 21.05
C PHE A 425 2.85 29.06 19.62
N LYS A 426 3.03 28.07 18.80
CA LYS A 426 2.38 27.92 17.50
C LYS A 426 1.16 27.03 17.70
N LEU A 427 0.07 27.35 17.01
CA LEU A 427 -1.21 26.63 17.06
C LEU A 427 -1.56 26.19 15.66
N ASP A 428 -1.87 24.91 15.51
CA ASP A 428 -2.52 24.35 14.32
C ASP A 428 -3.83 23.70 14.78
N ALA A 429 -4.95 24.01 14.14
CA ALA A 429 -6.20 23.38 14.44
C ALA A 429 -7.05 23.18 13.18
N GLY A 430 -7.76 22.07 13.12
CA GLY A 430 -8.67 21.70 12.04
C GLY A 430 -9.99 21.20 12.56
N PHE A 431 -11.04 21.46 11.79
CA PHE A 431 -12.37 20.91 11.98
C PHE A 431 -12.92 20.47 10.64
N ARG A 432 -13.57 19.31 10.59
CA ARG A 432 -14.10 18.72 9.38
C ARG A 432 -15.47 18.09 9.64
N ILE A 433 -16.36 18.22 8.68
CA ILE A 433 -17.64 17.52 8.62
C ILE A 433 -17.67 16.79 7.29
N ASP A 434 -17.97 15.50 7.34
CA ASP A 434 -18.12 14.65 6.18
C ASP A 434 -19.49 13.99 6.23
N ASN A 435 -20.24 14.09 5.14
CA ASN A 435 -21.45 13.32 4.92
C ASN A 435 -21.10 12.24 3.89
N VAL A 436 -21.36 11.00 4.25
CA VAL A 436 -20.92 9.82 3.52
C VAL A 436 -22.11 8.90 3.29
N ASP A 437 -22.42 8.64 2.03
CA ASP A 437 -23.47 7.70 1.61
C ASP A 437 -22.82 6.45 1.01
N ARG A 438 -23.25 5.26 1.43
CA ARG A 438 -22.82 3.96 0.94
C ARG A 438 -24.03 3.17 0.47
N LYS A 439 -24.02 2.69 -0.77
CA LYS A 439 -25.10 1.89 -1.37
C LYS A 439 -24.51 0.64 -1.98
N GLY A 440 -25.11 -0.49 -1.70
CA GLY A 440 -24.71 -1.80 -2.23
C GLY A 440 -25.81 -2.82 -2.05
N SER A 441 -25.53 -4.04 -2.46
CA SER A 441 -26.41 -5.19 -2.21
C SER A 441 -25.60 -6.37 -1.69
N ILE A 442 -26.28 -7.30 -1.06
CA ILE A 442 -25.75 -8.61 -0.68
C ILE A 442 -26.66 -9.63 -1.35
N THR A 443 -26.03 -10.55 -2.09
CA THR A 443 -26.71 -11.68 -2.71
C THR A 443 -26.66 -12.87 -1.77
N THR A 444 -27.83 -13.45 -1.45
CA THR A 444 -27.95 -14.66 -0.65
C THR A 444 -28.65 -15.73 -1.47
N HIS A 445 -28.21 -16.97 -1.33
CA HIS A 445 -28.86 -18.16 -1.91
C HIS A 445 -29.85 -18.72 -0.87
N GLU A 446 -31.15 -18.75 -1.18
CA GLU A 446 -32.12 -19.42 -0.31
C GLU A 446 -32.23 -20.89 -0.69
N GLU A 447 -31.84 -21.80 0.18
CA GLU A 447 -32.17 -23.21 0.06
C GLU A 447 -33.62 -23.42 0.44
N HIS A 448 -34.47 -23.81 -0.51
CA HIS A 448 -35.83 -24.22 -0.23
C HIS A 448 -35.86 -25.62 0.38
N HIS A 449 -35.93 -25.72 1.69
CA HIS A 449 -36.35 -26.97 2.35
C HIS A 449 -37.85 -27.16 2.09
N ASP A 450 -38.20 -27.94 1.08
CA ASP A 450 -39.56 -28.47 0.96
C ASP A 450 -39.82 -29.42 2.13
N GLU A 451 -40.56 -28.94 3.16
CA GLU A 451 -41.17 -29.83 4.14
C GLU A 451 -42.16 -30.76 3.44
N GLU A 452 -41.69 -31.91 2.95
CA GLU A 452 -42.57 -32.99 2.48
C GLU A 452 -43.43 -33.51 3.65
N GLU A 453 -44.66 -32.99 3.77
CA GLU A 453 -45.73 -33.70 4.51
C GLU A 453 -46.03 -35.01 3.79
N HIS A 454 -45.48 -36.12 4.27
CA HIS A 454 -45.84 -37.46 3.82
C HIS A 454 -47.33 -37.71 3.97
N HIS A 455 -48.12 -37.56 2.91
CA HIS A 455 -49.41 -38.15 2.76
C HIS A 455 -49.26 -39.49 2.00
N ASP A 456 -49.36 -40.61 2.75
CA ASP A 456 -49.60 -41.96 2.23
C ASP A 456 -50.93 -41.98 1.46
N GLU A 457 -50.90 -41.97 0.12
CA GLU A 457 -51.98 -42.54 -0.70
C GLU A 457 -51.38 -43.22 -1.93
N GLU A 458 -51.56 -44.54 -2.04
CA GLU A 458 -51.25 -45.35 -3.20
C GLU A 458 -52.09 -44.92 -4.43
N GLU A 459 -51.44 -44.62 -5.61
CA GLU A 459 -51.96 -45.07 -6.91
C GLU A 459 -51.01 -44.68 -8.11
N GLU A 460 -50.58 -45.73 -8.80
CA GLU A 460 -50.33 -45.91 -10.26
C GLU A 460 -49.51 -44.92 -11.07
N HIS A 461 -48.38 -45.42 -11.58
CA HIS A 461 -47.50 -45.08 -12.70
C HIS A 461 -48.08 -44.22 -13.81
N HIS A 462 -47.42 -43.07 -14.10
CA HIS A 462 -47.17 -42.61 -15.45
C HIS A 462 -45.74 -42.01 -15.47
N ASP A 463 -44.88 -42.63 -16.35
CA ASP A 463 -43.59 -42.15 -16.75
C ASP A 463 -43.79 -40.86 -17.59
N GLU A 464 -43.53 -39.70 -17.04
CA GLU A 464 -43.13 -38.49 -17.79
C GLU A 464 -41.92 -37.93 -17.06
N GLU A 465 -40.75 -38.01 -17.70
CA GLU A 465 -39.53 -37.38 -17.24
C GLU A 465 -39.75 -35.87 -17.39
N GLU A 466 -40.19 -35.17 -16.35
CA GLU A 466 -40.05 -33.73 -16.18
C GLU A 466 -38.69 -33.49 -15.58
N GLU A 467 -37.79 -32.93 -16.37
CA GLU A 467 -36.52 -32.36 -15.89
C GLU A 467 -36.88 -31.20 -14.97
N HIS A 468 -36.82 -31.43 -13.65
CA HIS A 468 -36.83 -30.37 -12.66
C HIS A 468 -35.46 -29.67 -12.73
N HIS A 469 -35.40 -28.57 -13.43
CA HIS A 469 -34.38 -27.58 -13.19
C HIS A 469 -34.78 -26.89 -11.89
N ASP A 470 -34.12 -27.22 -10.83
CA ASP A 470 -34.15 -26.46 -9.59
C ASP A 470 -33.53 -25.08 -9.93
N GLU A 471 -34.38 -24.07 -10.15
CA GLU A 471 -33.94 -22.70 -10.25
C GLU A 471 -33.66 -22.25 -8.79
N GLU A 472 -32.40 -22.18 -8.41
CA GLU A 472 -31.96 -21.52 -7.17
C GLU A 472 -32.49 -20.08 -7.20
N GLU A 473 -33.38 -19.72 -6.27
CA GLU A 473 -33.87 -18.35 -6.14
C GLU A 473 -32.82 -17.54 -5.35
N THR A 474 -32.04 -16.72 -6.08
CA THR A 474 -31.12 -15.75 -5.47
C THR A 474 -31.88 -14.50 -5.00
N GLU A 475 -31.77 -14.13 -3.73
CA GLU A 475 -32.34 -12.89 -3.20
C GLU A 475 -31.26 -11.80 -3.13
N HIS A 476 -31.45 -10.68 -3.81
CA HIS A 476 -30.61 -9.49 -3.73
C HIS A 476 -31.18 -8.50 -2.75
N VAL A 477 -30.54 -8.33 -1.60
CA VAL A 477 -30.96 -7.37 -0.57
C VAL A 477 -30.17 -6.08 -0.74
N HIS A 478 -30.86 -4.98 -1.06
CA HIS A 478 -30.25 -3.66 -1.25
C HIS A 478 -30.18 -2.87 0.05
N TYR A 479 -29.04 -2.23 0.28
CA TYR A 479 -28.76 -1.39 1.44
C TYR A 479 -28.39 0.04 1.04
N ASN A 480 -28.78 0.98 1.89
CA ASN A 480 -28.34 2.38 1.83
C ASN A 480 -27.98 2.83 3.25
N ARG A 481 -26.73 3.23 3.45
CA ARG A 481 -26.16 3.63 4.75
C ARG A 481 -25.62 5.05 4.66
N ASP A 482 -26.15 5.94 5.51
CA ASP A 482 -25.79 7.35 5.59
C ASP A 482 -25.00 7.60 6.89
N PHE A 483 -23.85 8.29 6.79
CA PHE A 483 -22.99 8.59 7.93
C PHE A 483 -22.63 10.08 7.96
N ASP A 484 -22.79 10.71 9.13
CA ASP A 484 -22.41 12.10 9.39
C ASP A 484 -21.18 12.14 10.30
N ASN A 485 -19.98 12.29 9.76
CA ASN A 485 -18.73 12.29 10.50
C ASN A 485 -18.31 13.71 10.91
N ARG A 486 -17.76 13.85 12.11
CA ARG A 486 -17.27 15.13 12.65
C ARG A 486 -15.90 14.93 13.27
N SER A 487 -14.90 15.46 12.62
CA SER A 487 -13.53 15.32 13.06
C SER A 487 -12.93 16.66 13.46
N PHE A 488 -12.07 16.66 14.48
CA PHE A 488 -11.30 17.85 14.83
C PHE A 488 -9.90 17.47 15.29
N ALA A 489 -8.95 18.38 15.09
CA ALA A 489 -7.58 18.23 15.56
C ALA A 489 -7.05 19.56 16.06
N ILE A 490 -6.16 19.50 17.05
CA ILE A 490 -5.43 20.65 17.55
C ILE A 490 -4.01 20.23 17.93
N SER A 491 -3.01 20.99 17.49
CA SER A 491 -1.61 20.84 17.87
C SER A 491 -1.07 22.17 18.39
N LEU A 492 -0.30 22.09 19.47
CA LEU A 492 0.39 23.20 20.10
C LEU A 492 1.89 22.91 20.14
N SER A 493 2.68 23.72 19.47
CA SER A 493 4.13 23.60 19.52
C SER A 493 4.78 24.83 20.16
N ARG A 494 5.89 24.62 20.86
CA ARG A 494 6.67 25.66 21.53
C ARG A 494 8.15 25.37 21.55
N ASP A 495 8.94 26.35 21.15
CA ASP A 495 10.37 26.36 21.40
C ASP A 495 10.63 26.71 22.87
N LEU A 496 11.13 25.73 23.66
CA LEU A 496 11.49 25.92 25.05
C LEU A 496 12.81 26.71 25.20
N ASN A 497 13.68 26.52 24.19
CA ASN A 497 14.93 27.29 24.00
C ASN A 497 15.44 27.04 22.57
N GLU A 498 16.60 27.60 22.18
CA GLU A 498 17.20 27.48 20.82
C GLU A 498 17.50 26.05 20.39
N SER A 499 17.48 25.08 21.31
CA SER A 499 17.84 23.67 21.04
C SER A 499 16.74 22.68 21.36
N LEU A 500 15.66 23.10 21.99
CA LEU A 500 14.64 22.19 22.52
C LEU A 500 13.24 22.72 22.17
N SER A 501 12.45 21.93 21.47
CA SER A 501 11.06 22.20 21.17
C SER A 501 10.14 21.09 21.70
N LEU A 502 8.92 21.47 22.04
CA LEU A 502 7.86 20.61 22.56
C LEU A 502 6.63 20.78 21.67
N GLU A 503 5.99 19.67 21.33
CA GLU A 503 4.70 19.65 20.65
C GLU A 503 3.73 18.72 21.38
N ILE A 504 2.48 19.13 21.48
CA ILE A 504 1.37 18.34 22.03
C ILE A 504 0.22 18.43 21.03
N GLY A 505 -0.25 17.28 20.57
CA GLY A 505 -1.38 17.16 19.65
C GLY A 505 -2.50 16.31 20.23
N THR A 506 -3.72 16.61 19.84
CA THR A 506 -4.88 15.75 20.09
C THR A 506 -5.86 15.86 18.93
N SER A 507 -6.53 14.74 18.62
CA SER A 507 -7.60 14.72 17.61
C SER A 507 -8.71 13.77 18.01
N VAL A 508 -9.89 14.03 17.45
CA VAL A 508 -10.97 13.06 17.31
C VAL A 508 -11.26 12.94 15.83
N VAL A 509 -11.13 11.74 15.29
CA VAL A 509 -11.34 11.44 13.87
C VAL A 509 -12.41 10.38 13.77
N GLU A 510 -13.48 10.68 13.06
CA GLU A 510 -14.55 9.74 12.75
C GLU A 510 -14.35 9.20 11.31
N ARG A 511 -14.55 7.88 11.13
CA ARG A 511 -14.49 7.17 9.85
C ARG A 511 -15.74 6.35 9.64
N ALA A 512 -16.43 6.58 8.53
CA ALA A 512 -17.51 5.71 8.09
C ALA A 512 -16.92 4.35 7.62
N PRO A 513 -17.64 3.24 7.78
CA PRO A 513 -17.28 1.96 7.18
C PRO A 513 -17.10 2.06 5.66
N SER A 514 -16.21 1.26 5.09
CA SER A 514 -16.04 1.12 3.64
C SER A 514 -17.15 0.28 3.02
N VAL A 515 -17.23 0.26 1.69
CA VAL A 515 -18.18 -0.62 0.98
C VAL A 515 -17.85 -2.10 1.20
N THR A 516 -16.56 -2.45 1.29
CA THR A 516 -16.09 -3.81 1.61
C THR A 516 -16.51 -4.25 3.01
N GLU A 517 -16.23 -3.43 4.01
CA GLU A 517 -16.61 -3.72 5.41
C GLU A 517 -18.13 -3.89 5.57
N LEU A 518 -18.95 -3.28 4.70
CA LEU A 518 -20.41 -3.35 4.74
C LEU A 518 -21.01 -4.46 3.89
N PHE A 519 -20.48 -4.73 2.68
CA PHE A 519 -21.18 -5.49 1.64
C PHE A 519 -20.42 -6.68 1.07
N MET A 520 -19.20 -6.96 1.56
CA MET A 520 -18.45 -8.14 1.15
C MET A 520 -19.22 -9.41 1.51
N ASN A 521 -19.28 -10.40 0.63
CA ASN A 521 -19.92 -11.69 0.88
C ASN A 521 -19.45 -12.70 -0.18
N GLY A 522 -18.30 -13.31 0.02
CA GLY A 522 -17.78 -14.27 -0.95
C GLY A 522 -16.32 -14.70 -0.70
N PRO A 523 -15.81 -15.59 -1.55
CA PRO A 523 -14.46 -16.11 -1.45
C PRO A 523 -13.43 -15.01 -1.79
N HIS A 524 -12.38 -14.93 -0.98
CA HIS A 524 -11.21 -14.08 -1.23
C HIS A 524 -9.98 -14.98 -1.14
N LEU A 525 -9.63 -15.60 -2.26
CA LEU A 525 -8.66 -16.69 -2.32
C LEU A 525 -7.25 -16.21 -1.91
N ALA A 526 -6.87 -14.99 -2.25
CA ALA A 526 -5.61 -14.38 -1.82
C ALA A 526 -5.45 -14.29 -0.28
N THR A 527 -6.53 -14.37 0.48
CA THR A 527 -6.50 -14.41 1.95
C THR A 527 -6.86 -15.77 2.54
N GLN A 528 -7.24 -16.75 1.72
CA GLN A 528 -7.83 -18.04 2.12
C GLN A 528 -9.07 -17.90 3.01
N ARG A 529 -9.91 -16.91 2.72
CA ARG A 529 -11.09 -16.61 3.53
C ARG A 529 -12.33 -16.48 2.70
N PHE A 530 -13.44 -16.89 3.27
CA PHE A 530 -14.76 -16.43 2.86
C PHE A 530 -15.10 -15.22 3.74
N GLU A 531 -15.09 -14.03 3.17
CA GLU A 531 -15.21 -12.79 3.91
C GLU A 531 -16.63 -12.25 3.91
N VAL A 532 -17.17 -11.95 5.09
CA VAL A 532 -18.54 -11.49 5.27
C VAL A 532 -18.58 -10.09 5.86
N GLY A 533 -19.12 -9.15 5.08
CA GLY A 533 -19.37 -7.78 5.50
C GLY A 533 -20.52 -7.67 6.50
N ASN A 534 -20.57 -6.54 7.21
CA ASN A 534 -21.61 -6.30 8.19
C ASN A 534 -22.32 -4.97 7.94
N THR A 535 -23.54 -5.06 7.45
CA THR A 535 -24.36 -3.87 7.12
C THR A 535 -24.79 -3.04 8.34
N ASN A 536 -24.56 -3.52 9.56
CA ASN A 536 -24.91 -2.83 10.81
C ASN A 536 -23.76 -2.06 11.45
N LEU A 537 -22.56 -2.05 10.84
CA LEU A 537 -21.41 -1.32 11.36
C LEU A 537 -21.72 0.16 11.58
N ASP A 538 -21.25 0.71 12.71
CA ASP A 538 -21.32 2.11 13.05
C ASP A 538 -20.02 2.86 12.71
N VAL A 539 -20.02 4.17 12.89
CA VAL A 539 -18.85 5.04 12.67
C VAL A 539 -17.75 4.73 13.67
N GLU A 540 -16.58 4.42 13.17
CA GLU A 540 -15.37 4.26 13.96
C GLU A 540 -14.88 5.62 14.47
N THR A 541 -14.61 5.76 15.77
CA THR A 541 -14.21 7.03 16.40
C THR A 541 -12.87 6.90 17.11
N ALA A 542 -11.83 7.48 16.50
CA ALA A 542 -10.48 7.49 17.05
C ALA A 542 -10.19 8.75 17.84
N ARG A 543 -9.70 8.61 19.09
CA ARG A 543 -9.24 9.70 19.97
C ARG A 543 -7.74 9.59 20.18
N ASN A 544 -7.01 10.47 19.52
CA ASN A 544 -5.55 10.48 19.53
C ASN A 544 -5.01 11.56 20.48
N VAL A 545 -3.96 11.21 21.24
CA VAL A 545 -3.14 12.14 22.01
C VAL A 545 -1.68 11.84 21.72
N GLU A 546 -0.93 12.88 21.38
CA GLU A 546 0.49 12.78 21.03
C GLU A 546 1.31 13.84 21.76
N PHE A 547 2.52 13.43 22.17
CA PHE A 547 3.52 14.28 22.78
C PHE A 547 4.84 14.08 22.06
N THR A 548 5.44 15.16 21.52
CA THR A 548 6.74 15.10 20.85
C THR A 548 7.73 16.09 21.46
N LEU A 549 8.93 15.59 21.77
CA LEU A 549 10.05 16.40 22.25
C LEU A 549 11.20 16.30 21.23
N ARG A 550 11.70 17.45 20.76
CA ARG A 550 12.84 17.51 19.83
C ARG A 550 13.97 18.30 20.42
N TYR A 551 15.19 17.81 20.18
CA TYR A 551 16.44 18.45 20.57
C TYR A 551 17.36 18.52 19.36
N ALA A 552 17.94 19.70 19.09
CA ALA A 552 18.97 19.90 18.07
C ALA A 552 20.00 20.92 18.55
N ASN A 553 21.26 20.52 18.66
CA ASN A 553 22.34 21.39 19.04
C ASN A 553 23.71 20.85 18.61
N GLU A 554 24.56 21.69 18.00
CA GLU A 554 25.94 21.38 17.62
C GLU A 554 26.12 20.02 16.93
N GLY A 555 25.22 19.69 15.98
CA GLY A 555 25.22 18.45 15.21
C GLY A 555 24.66 17.24 15.97
N VAL A 556 24.25 17.38 17.22
CA VAL A 556 23.48 16.34 17.93
C VAL A 556 21.99 16.65 17.73
N TYR A 557 21.22 15.63 17.40
CA TYR A 557 19.76 15.72 17.31
C TYR A 557 19.11 14.51 17.99
N ALA A 558 17.92 14.72 18.50
CA ALA A 558 17.09 13.66 19.06
C ALA A 558 15.61 14.04 18.93
N SER A 559 14.77 13.06 18.69
CA SER A 559 13.32 13.17 18.73
C SER A 559 12.74 12.04 19.55
N PHE A 560 11.74 12.33 20.36
CA PHE A 560 10.95 11.35 21.08
C PHE A 560 9.49 11.71 20.96
N THR A 561 8.70 10.79 20.42
CA THR A 561 7.25 10.90 20.31
C THR A 561 6.62 9.77 21.10
N ALA A 562 5.65 10.08 21.95
CA ALA A 562 4.77 9.09 22.58
C ALA A 562 3.33 9.39 22.15
N PHE A 563 2.58 8.36 21.82
CA PHE A 563 1.21 8.48 21.34
C PHE A 563 0.30 7.40 21.94
N GLN A 564 -0.98 7.75 22.04
CA GLN A 564 -2.07 6.85 22.37
C GLN A 564 -3.25 7.20 21.47
N ASN A 565 -3.91 6.18 20.93
CA ASN A 565 -5.09 6.29 20.12
C ASN A 565 -6.14 5.30 20.62
N ASP A 566 -7.19 5.82 21.26
CA ASP A 566 -8.33 5.05 21.74
C ASP A 566 -9.40 5.08 20.64
N ILE A 567 -9.82 3.93 20.14
CA ILE A 567 -10.76 3.81 19.03
C ILE A 567 -12.00 3.10 19.52
N ASP A 568 -13.12 3.81 19.58
CA ASP A 568 -14.43 3.21 19.79
C ASP A 568 -14.90 2.59 18.46
N ASP A 569 -15.53 1.44 18.52
CA ASP A 569 -16.10 0.73 17.37
C ASP A 569 -15.06 0.47 16.27
N TYR A 570 -13.84 0.02 16.64
CA TYR A 570 -12.79 -0.37 15.71
C TYR A 570 -13.24 -1.57 14.88
N ILE A 571 -13.23 -1.42 13.55
CA ILE A 571 -13.68 -2.44 12.60
C ILE A 571 -12.50 -3.36 12.28
N TYR A 572 -12.69 -4.67 12.39
CA TYR A 572 -11.67 -5.67 12.07
C TYR A 572 -12.30 -6.93 11.48
N LEU A 573 -11.49 -7.67 10.74
CA LEU A 573 -11.86 -8.97 10.20
C LEU A 573 -11.43 -10.04 11.20
N GLN A 574 -12.37 -10.87 11.65
CA GLN A 574 -12.19 -11.95 12.62
C GLN A 574 -12.47 -13.28 11.97
N ASP A 575 -11.50 -14.17 12.02
CA ASP A 575 -11.66 -15.57 11.62
C ASP A 575 -12.57 -16.29 12.63
N GLU A 576 -13.52 -17.13 12.19
CA GLU A 576 -14.30 -17.96 13.07
C GLU A 576 -13.42 -19.02 13.72
N SER A 577 -13.66 -19.28 15.01
CA SER A 577 -12.94 -20.32 15.74
C SER A 577 -13.46 -21.71 15.36
N GLU A 578 -12.60 -22.73 15.44
CA GLU A 578 -12.99 -24.15 15.19
C GLU A 578 -14.18 -24.63 16.05
N GLU A 579 -14.39 -24.03 17.25
CA GLU A 579 -15.51 -24.35 18.12
C GLU A 579 -16.82 -23.74 17.61
N GLU A 580 -16.79 -22.54 17.03
CA GLU A 580 -17.94 -21.85 16.43
C GLU A 580 -18.34 -22.50 15.12
N HIS A 581 -17.35 -22.91 14.31
CA HIS A 581 -17.56 -23.65 13.06
C HIS A 581 -18.28 -25.00 13.33
N ALA A 582 -17.86 -25.75 14.34
CA ALA A 582 -18.48 -27.03 14.71
C ALA A 582 -19.92 -26.87 15.25
N ASP A 583 -20.27 -25.73 15.87
CA ASP A 583 -21.65 -25.47 16.33
C ASP A 583 -22.57 -25.09 15.15
N HIS A 584 -22.02 -24.52 14.08
CA HIS A 584 -22.75 -24.22 12.84
C HIS A 584 -23.09 -25.49 12.05
N ASP A 585 -22.15 -26.46 11.97
CA ASP A 585 -22.33 -27.75 11.32
C ASP A 585 -23.37 -28.64 12.01
N GLU A 586 -23.59 -28.49 13.33
CA GLU A 586 -24.65 -29.26 14.05
C GLU A 586 -26.06 -28.72 13.75
N GLU A 587 -26.26 -27.49 13.29
CA GLU A 587 -27.56 -26.92 12.91
C GLU A 587 -27.94 -27.21 11.45
N HIS A 588 -26.98 -27.60 10.59
CA HIS A 588 -27.18 -27.91 9.17
C HIS A 588 -26.84 -29.39 8.87
N GLU A 589 -27.64 -30.36 9.38
CA GLU A 589 -27.60 -31.74 8.90
C GLU A 589 -28.00 -31.78 7.39
N GLU A 590 -27.01 -32.02 6.49
CA GLU A 590 -27.11 -32.19 5.04
C GLU A 590 -27.16 -30.85 4.22
N GLY A 591 -26.27 -29.90 4.44
CA GLY A 591 -26.00 -28.79 3.52
C GLY A 591 -24.58 -28.91 2.97
N HIS A 592 -24.38 -28.62 1.70
CA HIS A 592 -23.07 -28.48 1.08
C HIS A 592 -22.25 -27.43 1.84
N ASP A 593 -20.96 -27.70 2.08
CA ASP A 593 -20.00 -26.71 2.56
C ASP A 593 -19.90 -25.57 1.52
N ASP A 594 -20.68 -24.49 1.70
CA ASP A 594 -20.69 -23.33 0.80
C ASP A 594 -19.37 -22.53 0.83
N HIS A 595 -18.39 -22.94 1.67
CA HIS A 595 -17.13 -22.21 1.89
C HIS A 595 -15.90 -22.86 1.24
N GLU A 596 -16.08 -23.99 0.52
CA GLU A 596 -15.03 -24.67 -0.29
C GLU A 596 -13.67 -24.81 0.43
N GLY A 597 -13.67 -25.06 1.75
CA GLY A 597 -12.45 -25.18 2.56
C GLY A 597 -11.81 -23.86 2.98
N LEU A 598 -12.43 -22.71 2.70
CA LEU A 598 -11.96 -21.40 3.13
C LEU A 598 -12.36 -21.11 4.59
N THR A 599 -11.50 -20.38 5.31
CA THR A 599 -11.83 -19.92 6.67
C THR A 599 -12.91 -18.85 6.61
N LEU A 600 -14.04 -19.04 7.28
CA LEU A 600 -15.07 -18.02 7.40
C LEU A 600 -14.56 -16.85 8.26
N ALA A 601 -14.67 -15.63 7.75
CA ALA A 601 -14.20 -14.43 8.42
C ALA A 601 -15.24 -13.31 8.38
N ASN A 602 -15.56 -12.72 9.52
CA ASN A 602 -16.62 -11.74 9.69
C ASN A 602 -16.08 -10.35 10.04
N PHE A 603 -16.64 -9.28 9.44
CA PHE A 603 -16.35 -7.92 9.86
C PHE A 603 -17.11 -7.57 11.16
N LEU A 604 -16.34 -7.34 12.22
CA LEU A 604 -16.83 -7.04 13.56
C LEU A 604 -16.38 -5.65 14.02
N GLN A 605 -16.98 -5.18 15.13
CA GLN A 605 -16.58 -3.94 15.78
C GLN A 605 -16.34 -4.17 17.27
N GLU A 606 -15.19 -3.72 17.76
CA GLU A 606 -14.85 -3.67 19.18
C GLU A 606 -13.98 -2.46 19.48
N SER A 607 -14.03 -1.93 20.71
CA SER A 607 -13.17 -0.84 21.10
C SER A 607 -11.72 -1.31 21.32
N ALA A 608 -10.76 -0.56 20.77
CA ALA A 608 -9.35 -0.91 20.81
C ALA A 608 -8.46 0.28 21.24
N GLU A 609 -7.40 -0.01 21.99
CA GLU A 609 -6.36 0.95 22.38
C GLU A 609 -5.04 0.64 21.65
N PHE A 610 -4.51 1.64 20.93
CA PHE A 610 -3.20 1.62 20.31
C PHE A 610 -2.28 2.59 21.03
N ARG A 611 -1.12 2.16 21.51
CA ARG A 611 -0.15 3.01 22.15
C ARG A 611 1.27 2.63 21.77
N GLY A 612 2.12 3.66 21.66
CA GLY A 612 3.49 3.41 21.26
C GLY A 612 4.39 4.61 21.44
N TYR A 613 5.63 4.42 21.04
CA TYR A 613 6.60 5.49 20.98
C TYR A 613 7.52 5.37 19.78
N GLU A 614 8.07 6.52 19.37
CA GLU A 614 9.07 6.67 18.33
C GLU A 614 10.26 7.43 18.95
N LEU A 615 11.47 6.88 18.83
CA LEU A 615 12.71 7.48 19.35
C LEU A 615 13.73 7.57 18.23
N GLU A 616 14.32 8.74 18.06
CA GLU A 616 15.47 8.94 17.18
C GLU A 616 16.57 9.70 17.95
N ILE A 617 17.82 9.28 17.78
CA ILE A 617 19.01 9.98 18.31
C ILE A 617 20.09 9.89 17.26
N GLY A 618 20.66 11.03 16.88
CA GLY A 618 21.73 11.08 15.90
C GLY A 618 22.77 12.15 16.17
N ARG A 619 23.87 12.03 15.43
CA ARG A 619 24.92 13.03 15.45
C ARG A 619 25.63 13.16 14.12
N VAL A 620 25.67 14.37 13.63
CA VAL A 620 26.46 14.77 12.46
C VAL A 620 27.86 15.21 12.91
N TYR A 621 28.89 14.60 12.34
CA TYR A 621 30.29 14.93 12.54
C TYR A 621 30.83 15.61 11.27
N ASP A 622 31.34 16.81 11.41
CA ASP A 622 32.15 17.44 10.35
C ASP A 622 33.58 16.90 10.45
N LEU A 623 33.97 16.06 9.46
CA LEU A 623 35.31 15.50 9.37
C LEU A 623 36.27 16.38 8.56
N GLY A 624 35.84 17.59 8.16
CA GLY A 624 36.60 18.52 7.33
C GLY A 624 36.76 18.09 5.87
N SER A 625 36.59 16.78 5.58
CA SER A 625 36.57 16.22 4.22
C SER A 625 35.18 15.79 3.76
N GLY A 626 34.20 15.77 4.64
CA GLY A 626 32.83 15.38 4.45
C GLY A 626 32.06 15.32 5.76
N LEU A 627 30.76 15.12 5.70
CA LEU A 627 29.89 14.96 6.85
C LEU A 627 29.60 13.46 7.10
N LEU A 628 29.71 13.05 8.34
CA LEU A 628 29.33 11.71 8.78
C LEU A 628 28.15 11.84 9.76
N ASP A 629 27.02 11.28 9.39
CA ASP A 629 25.85 11.16 10.26
C ASP A 629 25.73 9.72 10.79
N ILE A 630 25.54 9.57 12.07
CA ILE A 630 25.29 8.30 12.75
C ILE A 630 23.98 8.44 13.51
N ARG A 631 23.01 7.58 13.20
CA ARG A 631 21.66 7.61 13.76
C ARG A 631 21.27 6.25 14.31
N TYR A 632 20.62 6.28 15.46
CA TYR A 632 19.83 5.19 16.02
C TYR A 632 18.39 5.62 16.11
N ALA A 633 17.47 4.76 15.70
CA ALA A 633 16.05 4.98 15.87
C ALA A 633 15.35 3.68 16.33
N ARG A 634 14.26 3.82 17.06
CA ARG A 634 13.39 2.72 17.50
C ARG A 634 11.95 3.16 17.47
N ASP A 635 11.08 2.31 16.99
CA ASP A 635 9.64 2.39 17.15
C ASP A 635 9.10 1.12 17.83
N GLU A 636 8.02 1.31 18.57
CA GLU A 636 7.34 0.23 19.27
C GLU A 636 5.87 0.59 19.44
N LEU A 637 5.01 -0.36 19.14
CA LEU A 637 3.56 -0.23 19.19
C LEU A 637 2.98 -1.48 19.85
N THR A 638 1.95 -1.30 20.67
CA THR A 638 1.07 -2.36 21.17
C THR A 638 -0.37 -1.96 20.91
N ALA A 639 -1.22 -2.94 20.60
CA ALA A 639 -2.66 -2.71 20.40
C ALA A 639 -3.46 -3.85 21.03
N SER A 640 -4.50 -3.50 21.78
CA SER A 640 -5.37 -4.46 22.44
C SER A 640 -6.82 -4.01 22.43
N PHE A 641 -7.73 -4.96 22.37
CA PHE A 641 -9.16 -4.74 22.58
C PHE A 641 -9.50 -4.50 24.05
N ASP A 642 -10.70 -3.98 24.33
CA ASP A 642 -11.15 -3.67 25.71
C ASP A 642 -11.28 -4.93 26.58
N ASP A 643 -11.50 -6.09 25.99
CA ASP A 643 -11.56 -7.38 26.67
C ASP A 643 -10.16 -7.95 27.03
N GLY A 644 -9.09 -7.36 26.48
CA GLY A 644 -7.67 -7.63 26.74
C GLY A 644 -7.01 -8.59 25.76
N HIS A 645 -7.67 -8.99 24.69
CA HIS A 645 -7.06 -9.70 23.56
C HIS A 645 -6.24 -8.72 22.70
N ASP A 646 -5.20 -9.20 22.05
CA ASP A 646 -4.37 -8.39 21.17
C ASP A 646 -5.07 -8.18 19.81
N VAL A 647 -4.89 -6.99 19.23
CA VAL A 647 -5.36 -6.69 17.87
C VAL A 647 -4.48 -7.43 16.86
N PRO A 648 -5.05 -8.14 15.88
CA PRO A 648 -4.26 -8.91 14.92
C PRO A 648 -3.42 -8.02 13.99
N ARG A 649 -2.33 -8.59 13.44
CA ARG A 649 -1.45 -8.02 12.40
C ARG A 649 -0.73 -6.74 12.80
N ILE A 650 -0.44 -6.57 14.09
CA ILE A 650 0.31 -5.43 14.61
C ILE A 650 1.80 -5.59 14.31
N THR A 651 2.38 -4.57 13.69
CA THR A 651 3.80 -4.57 13.30
C THR A 651 4.73 -4.68 14.52
N PRO A 652 5.76 -5.55 14.48
CA PRO A 652 6.71 -5.70 15.56
C PRO A 652 7.55 -4.44 15.80
N ALA A 653 8.08 -4.32 17.01
CA ALA A 653 9.04 -3.27 17.33
C ALA A 653 10.35 -3.47 16.54
N ARG A 654 11.01 -2.37 16.17
CA ARG A 654 12.24 -2.43 15.39
C ARG A 654 13.25 -1.38 15.79
N ASN A 655 14.54 -1.72 15.59
CA ASN A 655 15.68 -0.85 15.78
C ASN A 655 16.31 -0.53 14.41
N LEU A 656 16.55 0.73 14.13
CA LEU A 656 17.19 1.20 12.90
C LEU A 656 18.55 1.84 13.24
N TYR A 657 19.62 1.23 12.74
CA TYR A 657 20.97 1.75 12.88
C TYR A 657 21.46 2.27 11.54
N SER A 658 21.59 3.56 11.37
CA SER A 658 22.00 4.15 10.11
C SER A 658 23.29 4.92 10.18
N LEU A 659 24.08 4.84 9.12
CA LEU A 659 25.29 5.60 8.88
C LEU A 659 25.24 6.24 7.51
N SER A 660 25.36 7.56 7.43
CA SER A 660 25.42 8.30 6.17
C SER A 660 26.73 9.10 6.11
N TYR A 661 27.45 8.96 5.01
CA TYR A 661 28.66 9.74 4.76
C TYR A 661 28.57 10.49 3.43
N SER A 662 28.59 11.82 3.48
CA SER A 662 28.57 12.69 2.31
C SER A 662 29.91 13.41 2.14
N LYS A 663 30.42 13.43 0.89
CA LYS A 663 31.62 14.15 0.52
C LYS A 663 31.54 14.68 -0.90
N GLY A 664 31.34 15.99 -1.04
CA GLY A 664 31.09 16.62 -2.33
C GLY A 664 29.87 15.94 -2.99
N SER A 665 30.04 15.41 -4.18
CA SER A 665 28.97 14.69 -4.91
C SER A 665 28.94 13.18 -4.67
N MET A 666 29.48 12.68 -3.56
CA MET A 666 29.43 11.28 -3.15
C MET A 666 28.62 11.14 -1.87
N LEU A 667 27.68 10.22 -1.87
CA LEU A 667 26.87 9.82 -0.72
C LEU A 667 26.98 8.31 -0.52
N PHE A 668 27.31 7.89 0.69
CA PHE A 668 27.24 6.51 1.13
C PHE A 668 26.22 6.41 2.27
N LYS A 669 25.29 5.47 2.16
CA LYS A 669 24.31 5.13 3.20
C LYS A 669 24.45 3.65 3.57
N LEU A 670 24.34 3.35 4.85
CA LEU A 670 24.27 1.99 5.41
C LEU A 670 23.16 1.97 6.44
N LEU A 671 22.28 1.00 6.34
CA LEU A 671 21.16 0.79 7.26
C LEU A 671 21.14 -0.66 7.72
N LEU A 672 21.13 -0.89 9.02
CA LEU A 672 20.78 -2.16 9.63
C LEU A 672 19.41 -2.00 10.28
N LYS A 673 18.42 -2.75 9.80
CA LYS A 673 17.08 -2.90 10.36
C LYS A 673 17.07 -4.18 11.19
N ASP A 674 16.77 -4.08 12.48
CA ASP A 674 16.73 -5.18 13.44
C ASP A 674 15.30 -5.22 13.99
N VAL A 675 14.52 -6.18 13.53
CA VAL A 675 13.09 -6.35 13.82
C VAL A 675 12.93 -7.37 14.92
N ASP A 676 12.23 -7.00 15.99
CA ASP A 676 11.99 -7.88 17.12
C ASP A 676 10.98 -8.99 16.72
N LYS A 677 10.98 -10.13 17.44
CA LYS A 677 9.94 -11.15 17.31
C LYS A 677 8.58 -10.57 17.66
N GLN A 678 7.53 -10.98 16.93
CA GLN A 678 6.15 -10.67 17.27
C GLN A 678 5.46 -11.92 17.83
N ASP A 679 5.10 -11.85 19.11
CA ASP A 679 4.39 -12.89 19.84
C ASP A 679 3.18 -12.35 20.66
N GLU A 680 2.89 -11.03 20.55
CA GLU A 680 1.61 -10.42 20.92
C GLU A 680 0.71 -10.51 19.68
N ILE A 681 -0.11 -11.54 19.59
CA ILE A 681 -0.87 -11.95 18.40
C ILE A 681 -2.37 -11.96 18.68
N GLY A 682 -3.15 -11.63 17.65
CA GLY A 682 -4.61 -11.76 17.69
C GLY A 682 -5.06 -13.23 17.69
N GLU A 683 -6.35 -13.45 17.89
CA GLU A 683 -6.97 -14.76 17.83
C GLU A 683 -6.87 -15.31 16.40
N GLY A 684 -6.54 -16.59 16.25
CA GLY A 684 -6.32 -17.25 14.95
C GLY A 684 -4.99 -16.89 14.27
N GLU A 685 -4.13 -16.04 14.88
CA GLU A 685 -2.89 -15.57 14.29
C GLU A 685 -1.66 -16.36 14.78
N THR A 686 -0.66 -16.54 13.94
CA THR A 686 0.62 -17.18 14.29
C THR A 686 1.70 -16.14 14.65
N SER A 687 2.66 -16.52 15.52
CA SER A 687 3.81 -15.65 15.82
C SER A 687 4.79 -15.57 14.65
N THR A 688 5.58 -14.49 14.59
CA THR A 688 6.61 -14.30 13.55
C THR A 688 7.95 -14.05 14.20
N ASP A 689 9.00 -14.75 13.77
CA ASP A 689 10.35 -14.56 14.27
C ASP A 689 10.94 -13.22 13.85
N GLY A 690 11.82 -12.65 14.69
CA GLY A 690 12.54 -11.44 14.37
C GLY A 690 13.65 -11.69 13.34
N TYR A 691 14.07 -10.62 12.64
CA TYR A 691 15.10 -10.71 11.61
C TYR A 691 16.00 -9.47 11.57
N GLN A 692 17.16 -9.59 10.91
CA GLN A 692 18.10 -8.49 10.69
C GLN A 692 18.37 -8.28 9.21
N MET A 693 18.06 -7.10 8.68
CA MET A 693 18.27 -6.77 7.28
C MET A 693 19.32 -5.66 7.15
N LEU A 694 20.38 -5.91 6.38
CA LEU A 694 21.45 -4.93 6.12
C LEU A 694 21.35 -4.41 4.69
N ASN A 695 21.15 -3.09 4.55
CA ASN A 695 21.09 -2.39 3.27
C ASN A 695 22.25 -1.39 3.15
N ALA A 696 22.81 -1.27 1.94
CA ALA A 696 23.88 -0.32 1.66
C ALA A 696 23.71 0.34 0.29
N ARG A 697 24.01 1.63 0.20
CA ARG A 697 23.96 2.38 -1.07
C ARG A 697 25.14 3.35 -1.18
N LEU A 698 25.76 3.37 -2.35
CA LEU A 698 26.80 4.33 -2.72
C LEU A 698 26.40 5.07 -3.99
N THR A 699 26.12 6.36 -3.85
CA THR A 699 25.78 7.24 -4.98
C THR A 699 26.94 8.19 -5.27
N LYS A 700 27.27 8.38 -6.54
CA LYS A 700 28.23 9.36 -7.01
C LYS A 700 27.67 10.14 -8.18
N THR A 701 27.56 11.45 -8.03
CA THR A 701 27.17 12.37 -9.10
C THR A 701 28.42 12.96 -9.78
N PHE A 702 28.42 12.92 -11.11
CA PHE A 702 29.46 13.45 -11.97
C PHE A 702 28.89 14.68 -12.71
N ASP A 703 29.52 15.82 -12.52
CA ASP A 703 29.22 17.01 -13.29
C ASP A 703 29.89 16.90 -14.68
N LEU A 704 29.07 16.88 -15.73
CA LEU A 704 29.50 16.81 -17.12
C LEU A 704 29.37 18.19 -17.84
N GLY A 705 29.22 19.27 -17.06
CA GLY A 705 29.09 20.65 -17.55
C GLY A 705 27.65 21.09 -17.71
N ASN A 706 26.95 20.68 -18.76
CA ASN A 706 25.54 21.00 -18.95
C ASN A 706 24.61 19.85 -18.45
N SER A 707 25.17 18.79 -17.93
CA SER A 707 24.46 17.60 -17.49
C SER A 707 25.10 17.02 -16.22
N ASN A 708 24.31 16.35 -15.44
CA ASN A 708 24.76 15.61 -14.27
C ASN A 708 24.43 14.13 -14.45
N LEU A 709 25.42 13.26 -14.25
CA LEU A 709 25.22 11.80 -14.22
C LEU A 709 25.40 11.31 -12.79
N SER A 710 24.31 10.80 -12.19
CA SER A 710 24.37 10.08 -10.92
C SER A 710 24.46 8.58 -11.18
N VAL A 711 25.38 7.93 -10.49
CA VAL A 711 25.54 6.47 -10.49
C VAL A 711 25.38 5.99 -9.08
N SER A 712 24.39 5.12 -8.84
CA SER A 712 24.15 4.48 -7.57
C SER A 712 24.42 2.98 -7.69
N ILE A 713 25.15 2.43 -6.72
CA ILE A 713 25.29 1.00 -6.51
C ILE A 713 24.64 0.71 -5.17
N PHE A 714 23.74 -0.28 -5.13
CA PHE A 714 23.01 -0.63 -3.93
C PHE A 714 23.07 -2.13 -3.67
N GLY A 715 22.76 -2.49 -2.43
CA GLY A 715 22.51 -3.87 -2.03
C GLY A 715 21.50 -3.87 -0.90
N ASN A 716 20.48 -4.70 -1.03
CA ASN A 716 19.42 -4.92 -0.05
C ASN A 716 19.53 -6.34 0.49
N ASN A 717 19.08 -6.56 1.73
CA ASN A 717 19.21 -7.85 2.42
C ASN A 717 20.60 -8.51 2.25
N LEU A 718 21.68 -7.74 2.48
CA LEU A 718 23.07 -8.22 2.28
C LEU A 718 23.46 -9.38 3.19
N LEU A 719 22.69 -9.65 4.24
CA LEU A 719 22.87 -10.78 5.14
C LEU A 719 22.22 -12.07 4.61
N ASP A 720 21.35 -11.96 3.59
CA ASP A 720 20.59 -13.08 3.03
C ASP A 720 19.71 -13.74 4.10
N GLU A 721 19.07 -12.91 4.90
CA GLU A 721 18.25 -13.32 6.05
C GLU A 721 16.85 -13.67 5.59
N VAL A 722 16.28 -14.74 6.12
CA VAL A 722 14.86 -15.05 5.97
C VAL A 722 14.07 -14.04 6.77
N ALA A 723 13.29 -13.20 6.10
CA ALA A 723 12.49 -12.17 6.70
C ALA A 723 11.02 -12.33 6.30
N ARG A 724 10.10 -12.16 7.27
CA ARG A 724 8.67 -12.24 7.06
C ARG A 724 7.98 -10.99 7.61
N ASN A 725 7.00 -10.50 6.87
CA ASN A 725 6.18 -9.39 7.32
C ASN A 725 5.02 -9.91 8.18
N HIS A 726 5.06 -9.63 9.49
CA HIS A 726 4.02 -10.09 10.42
C HIS A 726 2.62 -9.61 10.04
N SER A 727 2.48 -8.44 9.41
CA SER A 727 1.18 -7.89 9.00
C SER A 727 0.58 -8.55 7.76
N SER A 728 1.32 -9.43 7.05
CA SER A 728 0.82 -10.19 5.91
C SER A 728 -0.11 -11.31 6.34
N TYR A 729 -1.18 -11.55 5.57
CA TYR A 729 -2.09 -12.68 5.75
C TYR A 729 -1.43 -14.01 5.37
N VAL A 730 -0.48 -13.97 4.46
CA VAL A 730 0.22 -15.12 3.86
C VAL A 730 1.72 -15.11 4.21
N LYS A 731 2.04 -14.72 5.43
CA LYS A 731 3.43 -14.54 5.89
C LYS A 731 4.26 -15.83 5.91
N SER A 732 3.62 -17.00 5.96
CA SER A 732 4.29 -18.30 5.94
C SER A 732 4.77 -18.63 4.54
N GLU A 733 3.98 -18.32 3.53
CA GLU A 733 4.14 -18.68 2.11
C GLU A 733 4.92 -17.61 1.35
N VAL A 734 4.75 -16.31 1.72
CA VAL A 734 5.35 -15.17 1.02
C VAL A 734 6.42 -14.48 1.89
N PRO A 735 7.67 -14.97 1.87
CA PRO A 735 8.79 -14.30 2.54
C PRO A 735 9.23 -13.04 1.77
N LEU A 736 9.95 -12.15 2.45
CA LEU A 736 10.59 -10.99 1.79
C LEU A 736 11.74 -11.43 0.89
N PRO A 737 12.09 -10.63 -0.15
CA PRO A 737 13.15 -10.98 -1.09
C PRO A 737 14.50 -11.25 -0.43
N GLY A 738 15.24 -12.19 -0.98
CA GLY A 738 16.60 -12.52 -0.61
C GLY A 738 17.60 -11.42 -0.94
N LYS A 739 18.86 -11.75 -0.97
CA LYS A 739 19.95 -10.81 -1.19
C LYS A 739 19.94 -10.19 -2.59
N ASN A 740 19.86 -8.86 -2.66
CA ASN A 740 19.82 -8.08 -3.89
C ASN A 740 21.07 -7.21 -4.07
N TYR A 741 21.56 -7.10 -5.30
CA TYR A 741 22.56 -6.12 -5.74
C TYR A 741 22.09 -5.43 -7.00
N GLY A 742 22.29 -4.13 -7.10
CA GLY A 742 21.89 -3.43 -8.30
C GLY A 742 22.69 -2.16 -8.57
N VAL A 743 22.43 -1.61 -9.75
CA VAL A 743 23.02 -0.36 -10.22
C VAL A 743 21.96 0.50 -10.87
N LYS A 744 22.02 1.80 -10.59
CA LYS A 744 21.11 2.80 -11.16
C LYS A 744 21.90 3.97 -11.74
N PHE A 745 21.48 4.43 -12.91
CA PHE A 745 22.07 5.56 -13.62
C PHE A 745 21.00 6.62 -13.85
N ASN A 746 21.24 7.85 -13.42
CA ASN A 746 20.34 8.98 -13.67
C ASN A 746 21.13 10.10 -14.36
N LEU A 747 20.72 10.44 -15.58
CA LEU A 747 21.31 11.52 -16.37
C LEU A 747 20.32 12.68 -16.46
N ASN A 748 20.72 13.85 -15.95
CA ASN A 748 19.94 15.09 -15.99
C ASN A 748 20.67 16.10 -16.90
N PHE A 749 19.95 16.73 -17.85
CA PHE A 749 20.50 17.75 -18.75
C PHE A 749 19.48 18.75 -19.28
#